data_df63a2b932553b4d0f1880a7c0fa1413
#
_entry.id   df63a2b932553b4d0f1880a7c0fa1413
#
_cell.length_a   1.000
_cell.length_b   1.000
_cell.length_c   1.000
_cell.angle_alpha   90.00
_cell.angle_beta   90.00
_cell.angle_gamma   90.00
#
_symmetry.space_group_name_H-M   'P 1'
#
loop_
_entity.id
_entity.type
_entity.pdbx_description
1 polymer ?
#
loop_
_entity_poly.entity_id
_entity_poly.type
_entity_poly.pdbx_seq_one_letter_code
_entity_poly.pdbx_strand_id
1 'polypeptide(L)'
;GDFPFPDNLAQDEPYPVQHIRNHSNYLFPQGIINIFYNIAIYLRGLLANGLLVLPWLLFFAAITIFLKPNTDRLHTSLHGTILSEAFNAGHFGASLIALCAFTLLLLVWALWRSLEISGWAAEIGSPWTVASALVLIALLVVVFCELQPLVLDGIFRSANRQGGILASFVGWLQALAAVLAPFSAVVAFFSRHIGRLLGQGNERPNLAAMLSRAAGRAAIYIAGAAIPFLLWMVYLQFCFMGIKDLDPGYVNWSGSYYHGPAWLSEVSQRWFGYSTPVAWFYLLTSVELFLLSLFLAPNANSLHRLYRDRLSKAFLFDPTTIEGRRAGARSKRESLLLTNVAAAELLKYQNFELAPLDRFKLSDISCVDTPFHLINTALNIEGSKYANRRGRNADFFLLSPKFIGSSATQYVKTGEFEEEVKELDLATAMAVSGAAASANMGARSIKPLTPTLAILNVRLGYWVTNPGQLARDRKPSSVFASVLDQFYFLQELLGLMRETSTRIFLSDGGHIENLGIYELLRRRCQLIIAVDAEADPQMSFRSLVALQRYARIDLGVSIDLPWAEIRDATRAASEEIAKSGGLPPNAAPHGPHCAIGEISYPQGRTGILIYVKSSITGDENDYIVDYKRRFPSYPHETTADQLFSEEQFEVYRALGFHAVTEVFSGCDQVGMRPKAAQWQGVMLNDPLVRAAKDLLNWA
;
A
#
# COMPACT_ATOMS: atom_id res chain seq x y z
N GLY A 1 -29.41 14.96 21.52
CA GLY A 1 -29.46 15.26 20.10
C GLY A 1 -29.80 13.98 19.36
N ASP A 2 -30.65 14.08 18.36
CA ASP A 2 -31.09 12.92 17.62
C ASP A 2 -29.92 12.24 16.95
N PHE A 3 -29.82 10.93 17.16
CA PHE A 3 -28.80 10.13 16.50
C PHE A 3 -28.99 10.20 14.96
N PRO A 4 -27.97 10.48 14.15
CA PRO A 4 -28.15 10.74 12.73
C PRO A 4 -28.63 9.54 11.90
N PHE A 5 -28.71 8.34 12.51
CA PHE A 5 -29.11 7.10 11.86
C PHE A 5 -30.14 6.32 12.69
N PRO A 6 -31.32 6.92 13.02
CA PRO A 6 -32.33 6.21 13.78
C PRO A 6 -32.90 5.04 12.96
N ASP A 7 -33.07 3.90 13.60
CA ASP A 7 -33.78 2.76 13.03
C ASP A 7 -35.29 2.83 13.41
N ASN A 8 -35.88 4.01 13.29
CA ASN A 8 -37.28 4.20 13.63
C ASN A 8 -38.13 4.05 12.37
N LEU A 9 -38.85 2.95 12.26
CA LEU A 9 -39.74 2.62 11.15
C LEU A 9 -40.90 3.60 10.96
N ALA A 10 -41.17 4.47 11.95
CA ALA A 10 -42.21 5.47 11.87
C ALA A 10 -41.78 6.80 11.25
N GLN A 11 -40.50 6.97 10.92
CA GLN A 11 -39.94 8.17 10.32
C GLN A 11 -39.37 7.90 8.93
N ASP A 12 -39.45 8.91 8.06
CA ASP A 12 -38.76 8.86 6.77
C ASP A 12 -37.24 8.68 6.97
N GLU A 13 -36.59 7.98 6.06
CA GLU A 13 -35.14 7.77 6.10
C GLU A 13 -34.38 9.09 6.20
N PRO A 14 -33.43 9.25 7.13
CA PRO A 14 -32.65 10.45 7.28
C PRO A 14 -31.83 10.78 6.02
N TYR A 15 -31.72 12.06 5.65
CA TYR A 15 -30.94 12.51 4.49
C TYR A 15 -29.49 12.00 4.47
N PRO A 16 -28.75 11.90 5.59
CA PRO A 16 -27.41 11.33 5.58
C PRO A 16 -27.37 9.87 5.14
N VAL A 17 -28.29 9.03 5.59
CA VAL A 17 -28.37 7.61 5.19
C VAL A 17 -28.70 7.50 3.71
N GLN A 18 -29.68 8.29 3.23
CA GLN A 18 -30.04 8.32 1.82
C GLN A 18 -28.86 8.80 0.95
N HIS A 19 -28.11 9.81 1.40
CA HIS A 19 -26.92 10.30 0.68
C HIS A 19 -25.85 9.21 0.57
N ILE A 20 -25.50 8.53 1.67
CA ILE A 20 -24.50 7.46 1.66
C ILE A 20 -24.97 6.31 0.77
N ARG A 21 -26.24 5.91 0.84
CA ARG A 21 -26.81 4.83 -0.01
C ARG A 21 -26.71 5.19 -1.49
N ASN A 22 -27.05 6.44 -1.88
CA ASN A 22 -26.94 6.91 -3.25
C ASN A 22 -25.50 6.97 -3.75
N HIS A 23 -24.51 7.07 -2.85
CA HIS A 23 -23.10 7.12 -3.17
C HIS A 23 -22.33 5.83 -2.79
N SER A 24 -23.03 4.74 -2.46
CA SER A 24 -22.40 3.47 -2.05
C SER A 24 -21.47 2.90 -3.12
N ASN A 25 -21.77 3.11 -4.41
CA ASN A 25 -20.88 2.82 -5.53
C ASN A 25 -19.99 4.04 -5.86
N TYR A 26 -19.21 4.49 -4.88
CA TYR A 26 -18.51 5.77 -4.96
C TYR A 26 -17.41 5.83 -6.03
N LEU A 27 -16.80 4.69 -6.43
CA LEU A 27 -15.77 4.68 -7.47
C LEU A 27 -16.33 4.91 -8.88
N PHE A 28 -17.58 4.48 -9.14
CA PHE A 28 -18.23 4.57 -10.46
C PHE A 28 -19.64 5.16 -10.39
N PRO A 29 -19.84 6.35 -9.81
CA PRO A 29 -21.20 6.90 -9.58
C PRO A 29 -21.99 7.18 -10.86
N GLN A 30 -21.33 7.36 -12.00
CA GLN A 30 -21.96 7.62 -13.31
C GLN A 30 -21.78 6.44 -14.29
N GLY A 31 -21.48 5.25 -13.79
CA GLY A 31 -21.34 4.05 -14.60
C GLY A 31 -20.14 4.09 -15.57
N ILE A 32 -20.37 3.68 -16.82
CA ILE A 32 -19.31 3.45 -17.82
C ILE A 32 -18.42 4.69 -18.07
N ILE A 33 -18.96 5.89 -18.06
CA ILE A 33 -18.20 7.13 -18.32
C ILE A 33 -17.08 7.31 -17.31
N ASN A 34 -17.31 6.97 -16.03
CA ASN A 34 -16.29 7.05 -15.01
C ASN A 34 -15.12 6.07 -15.25
N ILE A 35 -15.35 4.95 -15.92
CA ILE A 35 -14.29 4.01 -16.28
C ILE A 35 -13.28 4.72 -17.19
N PHE A 36 -13.73 5.44 -18.21
CA PHE A 36 -12.84 6.19 -19.10
C PHE A 36 -12.09 7.31 -18.37
N TYR A 37 -12.74 8.05 -17.46
CA TYR A 37 -12.07 9.07 -16.66
C TYR A 37 -11.02 8.45 -15.74
N ASN A 38 -11.33 7.35 -15.08
CA ASN A 38 -10.40 6.64 -14.20
C ASN A 38 -9.21 6.08 -14.99
N ILE A 39 -9.43 5.51 -16.18
CA ILE A 39 -8.38 5.06 -17.09
C ILE A 39 -7.49 6.23 -17.52
N ALA A 40 -8.06 7.38 -17.92
CA ALA A 40 -7.27 8.55 -18.32
C ALA A 40 -6.40 9.07 -17.17
N ILE A 41 -6.94 9.15 -15.95
CA ILE A 41 -6.19 9.54 -14.75
C ILE A 41 -5.07 8.54 -14.46
N TYR A 42 -5.35 7.23 -14.57
CA TYR A 42 -4.36 6.18 -14.36
C TYR A 42 -3.24 6.24 -15.42
N LEU A 43 -3.59 6.40 -16.70
CA LEU A 43 -2.61 6.54 -17.79
C LEU A 43 -1.73 7.78 -17.62
N ARG A 44 -2.30 8.91 -17.18
CA ARG A 44 -1.52 10.10 -16.82
C ARG A 44 -0.49 9.78 -15.75
N GLY A 45 -0.89 9.07 -14.70
CA GLY A 45 0.00 8.66 -13.64
C GLY A 45 1.08 7.67 -14.10
N LEU A 46 0.73 6.75 -14.98
CA LEU A 46 1.66 5.79 -15.59
C LEU A 46 2.70 6.51 -16.46
N LEU A 47 2.27 7.49 -17.26
CA LEU A 47 3.17 8.31 -18.06
C LEU A 47 4.13 9.14 -17.18
N ALA A 48 3.64 9.69 -16.07
CA ALA A 48 4.48 10.39 -15.11
C ALA A 48 5.55 9.46 -14.51
N ASN A 49 5.19 8.24 -14.12
CA ASN A 49 6.18 7.25 -13.67
C ASN A 49 7.13 6.80 -14.79
N GLY A 50 6.64 6.68 -16.03
CA GLY A 50 7.48 6.45 -17.21
C GLY A 50 8.55 7.53 -17.36
N LEU A 51 8.19 8.79 -17.14
CA LEU A 51 9.13 9.91 -17.15
C LEU A 51 10.17 9.87 -16.02
N LEU A 52 9.86 9.23 -14.90
CA LEU A 52 10.81 8.98 -13.80
C LEU A 52 11.78 7.81 -14.11
N VAL A 53 11.35 6.82 -14.89
CA VAL A 53 12.13 5.62 -15.21
C VAL A 53 12.98 5.79 -16.48
N LEU A 54 12.44 6.44 -17.50
CA LEU A 54 13.06 6.58 -18.82
C LEU A 54 14.48 7.21 -18.78
N PRO A 55 14.75 8.26 -17.98
CA PRO A 55 16.10 8.80 -17.86
C PRO A 55 17.15 7.74 -17.49
N TRP A 56 16.81 6.87 -16.55
CA TRP A 56 17.71 5.81 -16.10
C TRP A 56 17.94 4.76 -17.18
N LEU A 57 16.92 4.37 -17.93
CA LEU A 57 17.07 3.43 -19.04
C LEU A 57 17.99 4.01 -20.13
N LEU A 58 17.80 5.27 -20.49
CA LEU A 58 18.65 5.95 -21.47
C LEU A 58 20.09 6.16 -20.96
N PHE A 59 20.25 6.51 -19.69
CA PHE A 59 21.56 6.66 -19.05
C PHE A 59 22.36 5.36 -19.09
N PHE A 60 21.78 4.26 -18.63
CA PHE A 60 22.46 2.97 -18.66
C PHE A 60 22.69 2.47 -20.09
N ALA A 61 21.76 2.72 -21.01
CA ALA A 61 21.97 2.41 -22.43
C ALA A 61 23.16 3.21 -23.02
N ALA A 62 23.28 4.50 -22.73
CA ALA A 62 24.40 5.30 -23.13
C ALA A 62 25.73 4.75 -22.60
N ILE A 63 25.78 4.39 -21.30
CA ILE A 63 26.98 3.77 -20.71
C ILE A 63 27.34 2.48 -21.45
N THR A 64 26.35 1.59 -21.69
CA THR A 64 26.57 0.33 -22.40
C THR A 64 27.14 0.55 -23.80
N ILE A 65 26.59 1.52 -24.54
CA ILE A 65 27.06 1.86 -25.88
C ILE A 65 28.50 2.45 -25.83
N PHE A 66 28.83 3.30 -24.85
CA PHE A 66 30.17 3.82 -24.64
C PHE A 66 31.19 2.75 -24.25
N LEU A 67 30.81 1.78 -23.46
CA LEU A 67 31.71 0.72 -23.02
C LEU A 67 32.06 -0.26 -24.13
N LYS A 68 31.16 -0.54 -25.08
CA LYS A 68 31.34 -1.55 -26.13
C LYS A 68 32.63 -1.33 -26.95
N PRO A 69 32.88 -0.16 -27.59
CA PRO A 69 34.13 0.07 -28.35
C PRO A 69 35.35 0.06 -27.47
N ASN A 70 35.29 0.54 -26.25
CA ASN A 70 36.44 0.56 -25.34
C ASN A 70 36.81 -0.85 -24.86
N THR A 71 35.84 -1.70 -24.63
CA THR A 71 36.04 -3.11 -24.30
C THR A 71 36.68 -3.85 -25.48
N ASP A 72 36.22 -3.59 -26.71
CA ASP A 72 36.80 -4.19 -27.92
C ASP A 72 38.25 -3.76 -28.13
N ARG A 73 38.59 -2.48 -27.91
CA ARG A 73 39.97 -1.96 -27.96
C ARG A 73 40.86 -2.56 -26.89
N LEU A 74 40.35 -2.68 -25.67
CA LEU A 74 41.08 -3.28 -24.56
C LEU A 74 41.34 -4.77 -24.81
N HIS A 75 40.36 -5.47 -25.36
CA HIS A 75 40.51 -6.87 -25.76
C HIS A 75 41.64 -7.05 -26.77
N THR A 76 41.69 -6.21 -27.84
CA THR A 76 42.77 -6.26 -28.80
C THR A 76 44.14 -5.96 -28.19
N SER A 77 44.21 -5.07 -27.21
CA SER A 77 45.46 -4.72 -26.50
C SER A 77 45.92 -5.82 -25.52
N LEU A 78 45.01 -6.58 -24.96
CA LEU A 78 45.31 -7.67 -24.02
C LEU A 78 45.44 -9.04 -24.69
N HIS A 79 45.18 -9.13 -25.99
CA HIS A 79 45.27 -10.38 -26.75
C HIS A 79 46.66 -11.02 -26.63
N GLY A 80 46.66 -12.32 -26.24
CA GLY A 80 47.92 -13.03 -26.03
C GLY A 80 48.55 -12.83 -24.65
N THR A 81 47.90 -12.08 -23.74
CA THR A 81 48.35 -12.00 -22.34
C THR A 81 47.66 -13.07 -21.47
N ILE A 82 48.27 -13.44 -20.34
CA ILE A 82 47.68 -14.35 -19.34
C ILE A 82 46.31 -13.84 -18.88
N LEU A 83 46.08 -12.53 -18.82
CA LEU A 83 44.82 -11.96 -18.43
C LEU A 83 43.71 -12.22 -19.46
N SER A 84 44.03 -12.18 -20.77
CA SER A 84 43.04 -12.51 -21.80
C SER A 84 42.60 -13.95 -21.79
N GLU A 85 43.52 -14.87 -21.48
CA GLU A 85 43.21 -16.31 -21.35
C GLU A 85 42.40 -16.59 -20.06
N ALA A 86 42.83 -16.01 -18.93
CA ALA A 86 42.19 -16.26 -17.62
C ALA A 86 40.74 -15.77 -17.55
N PHE A 87 40.38 -14.68 -18.23
CA PHE A 87 39.06 -14.03 -18.08
C PHE A 87 38.24 -14.06 -19.36
N ASN A 88 38.68 -14.71 -20.44
CA ASN A 88 38.04 -14.58 -21.77
C ASN A 88 37.73 -13.10 -22.08
N ALA A 89 38.74 -12.26 -21.94
CA ALA A 89 38.64 -10.82 -21.71
C ALA A 89 37.95 -10.01 -22.84
N GLY A 90 37.56 -10.70 -23.93
CA GLY A 90 36.89 -10.08 -25.06
C GLY A 90 35.59 -9.36 -24.77
N HIS A 91 35.02 -9.59 -23.60
CA HIS A 91 33.69 -9.04 -23.27
C HIS A 91 33.62 -8.27 -21.96
N PHE A 92 34.64 -8.32 -21.10
CA PHE A 92 34.61 -7.78 -19.74
C PHE A 92 35.85 -6.87 -19.45
N GLY A 93 36.32 -6.12 -20.41
CA GLY A 93 37.52 -5.33 -20.23
C GLY A 93 37.39 -4.21 -19.18
N ALA A 94 36.30 -3.45 -19.21
CA ALA A 94 36.07 -2.40 -18.23
C ALA A 94 35.77 -2.97 -16.86
N SER A 95 35.07 -4.12 -16.78
CA SER A 95 34.85 -4.86 -15.53
C SER A 95 36.17 -5.31 -14.90
N LEU A 96 37.11 -5.78 -15.68
CA LEU A 96 38.44 -6.17 -15.21
C LEU A 96 39.21 -4.99 -14.60
N ILE A 97 39.22 -3.83 -15.28
CA ILE A 97 39.83 -2.58 -14.76
C ILE A 97 39.15 -2.19 -13.44
N ALA A 98 37.82 -2.19 -13.38
CA ALA A 98 37.08 -1.84 -12.19
C ALA A 98 37.37 -2.82 -11.04
N LEU A 99 37.49 -4.13 -11.32
CA LEU A 99 37.88 -5.14 -10.35
C LEU A 99 39.32 -4.93 -9.83
N CYS A 100 40.27 -4.61 -10.71
CA CYS A 100 41.64 -4.29 -10.30
C CYS A 100 41.67 -3.04 -9.41
N ALA A 101 40.93 -2.00 -9.78
CA ALA A 101 40.81 -0.79 -8.98
C ALA A 101 40.19 -1.03 -7.61
N PHE A 102 39.14 -1.86 -7.56
CA PHE A 102 38.51 -2.27 -6.31
C PHE A 102 39.45 -3.09 -5.42
N THR A 103 40.17 -4.05 -6.02
CA THR A 103 41.16 -4.86 -5.30
C THR A 103 42.29 -4.01 -4.74
N LEU A 104 42.81 -3.06 -5.54
CA LEU A 104 43.84 -2.12 -5.09
C LEU A 104 43.32 -1.25 -3.93
N LEU A 105 42.09 -0.74 -4.00
CA LEU A 105 41.48 0.03 -2.92
C LEU A 105 41.38 -0.79 -1.63
N LEU A 106 40.96 -2.05 -1.72
CA LEU A 106 40.89 -2.95 -0.57
C LEU A 106 42.27 -3.25 0.03
N LEU A 107 43.29 -3.44 -0.81
CA LEU A 107 44.67 -3.65 -0.35
C LEU A 107 45.23 -2.42 0.35
N VAL A 108 45.03 -1.21 -0.22
CA VAL A 108 45.45 0.05 0.38
C VAL A 108 44.74 0.25 1.71
N TRP A 109 43.45 -0.02 1.78
CA TRP A 109 42.69 0.04 3.03
C TRP A 109 43.18 -0.96 4.07
N ALA A 110 43.45 -2.22 3.68
CA ALA A 110 43.98 -3.22 4.57
C ALA A 110 45.34 -2.85 5.14
N LEU A 111 46.25 -2.32 4.28
CA LEU A 111 47.57 -1.82 4.71
C LEU A 111 47.42 -0.64 5.67
N TRP A 112 46.58 0.34 5.30
CA TRP A 112 46.31 1.50 6.16
C TRP A 112 45.81 1.06 7.55
N ARG A 113 44.87 0.14 7.58
CA ARG A 113 44.31 -0.40 8.82
C ARG A 113 45.33 -1.15 9.66
N SER A 114 46.26 -1.83 9.03
CA SER A 114 47.35 -2.53 9.71
C SER A 114 48.39 -1.58 10.34
N LEU A 115 48.53 -0.36 9.77
CA LEU A 115 49.42 0.68 10.28
C LEU A 115 48.79 1.54 11.38
N GLU A 116 47.47 1.47 11.56
CA GLU A 116 46.70 2.26 12.52
C GLU A 116 46.88 1.66 13.94
N ILE A 117 47.94 2.09 14.63
CA ILE A 117 48.39 1.53 15.94
C ILE A 117 47.50 1.99 17.09
N SER A 118 46.64 2.99 16.92
CA SER A 118 45.92 3.61 18.02
C SER A 118 44.41 3.66 17.75
N GLY A 119 43.68 2.91 18.55
CA GLY A 119 42.27 3.17 18.83
C GLY A 119 41.27 2.41 17.97
N TRP A 120 40.22 2.01 18.65
CA TRP A 120 39.03 1.37 18.08
C TRP A 120 38.22 2.37 17.22
N ALA A 121 38.67 2.60 16.00
CA ALA A 121 37.86 3.35 15.05
C ALA A 121 36.76 2.44 14.47
N ALA A 122 35.51 2.90 14.49
CA ALA A 122 34.39 2.15 13.94
C ALA A 122 34.61 1.85 12.45
N GLU A 123 34.52 0.61 12.05
CA GLU A 123 34.67 0.23 10.63
C GLU A 123 33.48 0.69 9.79
N ILE A 124 32.28 0.50 10.32
CA ILE A 124 31.04 0.87 9.65
C ILE A 124 30.89 2.39 9.63
N GLY A 125 30.76 2.98 8.41
CA GLY A 125 30.63 4.43 8.23
C GLY A 125 31.96 5.17 8.13
N SER A 126 33.11 4.47 8.18
CA SER A 126 34.39 5.07 7.88
C SER A 126 34.44 5.49 6.39
N PRO A 127 35.25 6.53 6.01
CA PRO A 127 35.41 6.92 4.61
C PRO A 127 35.84 5.76 3.71
N TRP A 128 36.62 4.83 4.22
CA TRP A 128 37.08 3.65 3.50
C TRP A 128 35.95 2.64 3.20
N THR A 129 35.09 2.37 4.17
CA THR A 129 33.94 1.48 3.94
C THR A 129 32.94 2.09 2.96
N VAL A 130 32.71 3.41 3.03
CA VAL A 130 31.81 4.11 2.09
C VAL A 130 32.42 4.10 0.70
N ALA A 131 33.71 4.45 0.54
CA ALA A 131 34.40 4.42 -0.74
C ALA A 131 34.38 3.01 -1.36
N SER A 132 34.72 1.98 -0.58
CA SER A 132 34.71 0.59 -1.03
C SER A 132 33.33 0.13 -1.47
N ALA A 133 32.28 0.52 -0.76
CA ALA A 133 30.90 0.21 -1.12
C ALA A 133 30.50 0.91 -2.44
N LEU A 134 30.87 2.18 -2.64
CA LEU A 134 30.59 2.91 -3.88
C LEU A 134 31.34 2.32 -5.07
N VAL A 135 32.61 1.95 -4.90
CA VAL A 135 33.40 1.29 -5.98
C VAL A 135 32.82 -0.10 -6.29
N LEU A 136 32.38 -0.86 -5.29
CA LEU A 136 31.69 -2.13 -5.52
C LEU A 136 30.39 -1.95 -6.30
N ILE A 137 29.58 -0.95 -5.97
CA ILE A 137 28.35 -0.61 -6.73
C ILE A 137 28.70 -0.25 -8.16
N ALA A 138 29.73 0.59 -8.37
CA ALA A 138 30.19 0.97 -9.70
C ALA A 138 30.67 -0.25 -10.50
N LEU A 139 31.44 -1.16 -9.89
CA LEU A 139 31.84 -2.43 -10.50
C LEU A 139 30.63 -3.26 -10.95
N LEU A 140 29.63 -3.42 -10.08
CA LEU A 140 28.42 -4.18 -10.43
C LEU A 140 27.65 -3.55 -11.59
N VAL A 141 27.58 -2.21 -11.64
CA VAL A 141 26.96 -1.48 -12.76
C VAL A 141 27.75 -1.68 -14.06
N VAL A 142 29.08 -1.62 -14.03
CA VAL A 142 29.93 -1.83 -15.21
C VAL A 142 29.78 -3.28 -15.72
N VAL A 143 29.84 -4.27 -14.82
CA VAL A 143 29.62 -5.70 -15.17
C VAL A 143 28.24 -5.87 -15.80
N PHE A 144 27.20 -5.28 -15.22
CA PHE A 144 25.84 -5.33 -15.76
C PHE A 144 25.81 -4.75 -17.19
N CYS A 145 26.39 -3.56 -17.41
CA CYS A 145 26.40 -2.91 -18.72
C CYS A 145 27.21 -3.70 -19.77
N GLU A 146 28.34 -4.26 -19.41
CA GLU A 146 29.17 -5.07 -20.34
C GLU A 146 28.55 -6.45 -20.65
N LEU A 147 27.70 -6.97 -19.77
CA LEU A 147 26.94 -8.20 -20.02
C LEU A 147 25.88 -8.05 -21.12
N GLN A 148 25.31 -6.84 -21.30
CA GLN A 148 24.15 -6.65 -22.18
C GLN A 148 24.41 -6.93 -23.65
N PRO A 149 25.55 -6.54 -24.26
CA PRO A 149 25.87 -6.93 -25.64
C PRO A 149 25.90 -8.45 -25.84
N LEU A 150 26.42 -9.23 -24.86
CA LEU A 150 26.40 -10.69 -24.93
C LEU A 150 24.98 -11.26 -24.90
N VAL A 151 24.12 -10.70 -24.04
CA VAL A 151 22.71 -11.06 -23.99
C VAL A 151 22.03 -10.78 -25.31
N LEU A 152 22.28 -9.61 -25.91
CA LEU A 152 21.75 -9.23 -27.23
C LEU A 152 22.22 -10.22 -28.30
N ASP A 153 23.52 -10.51 -28.36
CA ASP A 153 24.08 -11.51 -29.28
C ASP A 153 23.41 -12.87 -29.13
N GLY A 154 23.24 -13.33 -27.89
CA GLY A 154 22.56 -14.59 -27.59
C GLY A 154 21.11 -14.62 -28.09
N ILE A 155 20.36 -13.54 -27.84
CA ILE A 155 18.97 -13.41 -28.28
C ILE A 155 18.88 -13.44 -29.79
N PHE A 156 19.67 -12.60 -30.49
CA PHE A 156 19.57 -12.45 -31.96
C PHE A 156 20.14 -13.64 -32.72
N ARG A 157 21.21 -14.26 -32.25
CA ARG A 157 21.72 -15.51 -32.85
C ARG A 157 20.75 -16.66 -32.68
N SER A 158 20.10 -16.76 -31.52
CA SER A 158 19.06 -17.76 -31.27
C SER A 158 17.83 -17.54 -32.16
N ALA A 159 17.39 -16.28 -32.29
CA ALA A 159 16.24 -15.90 -33.13
C ALA A 159 16.47 -16.23 -34.60
N ASN A 160 17.66 -15.99 -35.09
CA ASN A 160 18.04 -16.28 -36.49
C ASN A 160 18.10 -17.80 -36.81
N ARG A 161 18.45 -18.61 -35.80
CA ARG A 161 18.51 -20.09 -35.95
C ARG A 161 17.15 -20.78 -35.81
N GLN A 162 16.21 -20.23 -35.06
CA GLN A 162 14.96 -20.88 -34.69
C GLN A 162 13.71 -20.36 -35.43
N GLY A 163 13.88 -19.50 -36.42
CA GLY A 163 12.77 -19.09 -37.30
C GLY A 163 11.75 -18.14 -36.68
N GLY A 164 12.05 -17.47 -35.55
CA GLY A 164 11.16 -16.45 -35.01
C GLY A 164 11.49 -15.98 -33.58
N ILE A 165 11.00 -14.77 -33.27
CA ILE A 165 11.22 -14.11 -31.97
C ILE A 165 10.60 -14.91 -30.82
N LEU A 166 9.42 -15.48 -31.06
CA LEU A 166 8.68 -16.22 -30.02
C LEU A 166 9.42 -17.52 -29.63
N ALA A 167 9.96 -18.25 -30.60
CA ALA A 167 10.73 -19.46 -30.38
C ALA A 167 12.08 -19.13 -29.67
N SER A 168 12.71 -18.02 -30.05
CA SER A 168 13.93 -17.51 -29.42
C SER A 168 13.66 -17.04 -28.00
N PHE A 169 12.55 -16.40 -27.75
CA PHE A 169 12.12 -15.97 -26.41
C PHE A 169 11.90 -17.17 -25.48
N VAL A 170 11.27 -18.25 -25.96
CA VAL A 170 11.10 -19.47 -25.20
C VAL A 170 12.45 -20.16 -24.93
N GLY A 171 13.32 -20.25 -25.92
CA GLY A 171 14.68 -20.80 -25.77
C GLY A 171 15.53 -19.94 -24.81
N TRP A 172 15.36 -18.64 -24.84
CA TRP A 172 16.06 -17.71 -23.93
C TRP A 172 15.50 -17.79 -22.51
N LEU A 173 14.16 -17.93 -22.33
CA LEU A 173 13.57 -18.21 -21.02
C LEU A 173 14.11 -19.53 -20.42
N GLN A 174 14.31 -20.55 -21.25
CA GLN A 174 14.92 -21.80 -20.80
C GLN A 174 16.39 -21.61 -20.40
N ALA A 175 17.18 -20.86 -21.18
CA ALA A 175 18.55 -20.51 -20.84
C ALA A 175 18.64 -19.62 -19.59
N LEU A 176 17.74 -18.66 -19.43
CA LEU A 176 17.62 -17.83 -18.21
C LEU A 176 17.24 -18.68 -17.00
N ALA A 177 16.32 -19.61 -17.17
CA ALA A 177 15.94 -20.56 -16.12
C ALA A 177 17.13 -21.44 -15.71
N ALA A 178 17.98 -21.88 -16.64
CA ALA A 178 19.19 -22.63 -16.36
C ALA A 178 20.27 -21.79 -15.63
N VAL A 179 20.40 -20.50 -16.00
CA VAL A 179 21.29 -19.53 -15.31
C VAL A 179 20.75 -19.17 -13.93
N LEU A 180 19.42 -19.10 -13.77
CA LEU A 180 18.77 -18.79 -12.49
C LEU A 180 18.62 -20.01 -11.58
N ALA A 181 18.81 -21.24 -12.10
CA ALA A 181 18.72 -22.46 -11.31
C ALA A 181 19.65 -22.46 -10.06
N PRO A 182 20.90 -21.97 -10.10
CA PRO A 182 21.72 -21.81 -8.90
C PRO A 182 21.16 -20.79 -7.90
N PHE A 183 20.39 -19.79 -8.37
CA PHE A 183 19.72 -18.82 -7.52
C PHE A 183 18.42 -19.36 -6.91
N SER A 184 17.96 -20.53 -7.33
CA SER A 184 16.79 -21.19 -6.74
C SER A 184 16.99 -21.50 -5.25
N ALA A 185 18.22 -21.72 -4.82
CA ALA A 185 18.56 -21.88 -3.39
C ALA A 185 18.37 -20.57 -2.61
N VAL A 186 18.68 -19.41 -3.21
CA VAL A 186 18.45 -18.09 -2.65
C VAL A 186 16.94 -17.81 -2.62
N VAL A 187 16.22 -18.16 -3.67
CA VAL A 187 14.75 -18.07 -3.74
C VAL A 187 14.10 -19.01 -2.72
N ALA A 188 14.62 -20.22 -2.51
CA ALA A 188 14.14 -21.14 -1.48
C ALA A 188 14.40 -20.62 -0.05
N PHE A 189 15.52 -19.93 0.18
CA PHE A 189 15.78 -19.25 1.44
C PHE A 189 14.77 -18.14 1.71
N PHE A 190 14.46 -17.33 0.70
CA PHE A 190 13.42 -16.29 0.80
C PHE A 190 12.01 -16.89 0.91
N SER A 191 11.72 -18.03 0.29
CA SER A 191 10.42 -18.70 0.36
C SER A 191 10.06 -19.17 1.78
N ARG A 192 11.03 -19.49 2.61
CA ARG A 192 10.81 -19.79 4.04
C ARG A 192 10.25 -18.59 4.82
N HIS A 193 10.59 -17.37 4.43
CA HIS A 193 10.06 -16.16 5.06
C HIS A 193 8.64 -15.83 4.59
N ILE A 194 8.30 -16.12 3.34
CA ILE A 194 6.95 -15.93 2.76
C ILE A 194 5.96 -16.97 3.29
N GLY A 195 6.43 -18.18 3.64
CA GLY A 195 5.60 -19.21 4.29
C GLY A 195 4.95 -18.75 5.60
N ARG A 196 5.59 -17.82 6.30
CA ARG A 196 5.03 -17.20 7.52
C ARG A 196 3.94 -16.15 7.22
N LEU A 197 3.92 -15.58 6.02
CA LEU A 197 2.94 -14.55 5.60
C LEU A 197 1.64 -15.16 5.06
N LEU A 198 1.69 -16.41 4.56
CA LEU A 198 0.54 -17.09 3.93
C LEU A 198 -0.18 -18.09 4.85
N GLY A 199 -0.06 -17.95 6.16
CA GLY A 199 -0.85 -18.66 7.17
C GLY A 199 -0.60 -20.18 7.21
N GLN A 200 0.03 -20.65 8.26
CA GLN A 200 0.08 -22.07 8.59
C GLN A 200 -1.27 -22.49 9.19
N GLY A 201 -2.13 -23.09 8.37
CA GLY A 201 -3.18 -23.96 8.88
C GLY A 201 -2.55 -25.29 9.32
N ASN A 202 -2.93 -25.77 10.48
CA ASN A 202 -2.37 -26.94 11.15
C ASN A 202 -2.85 -28.29 10.56
N GLU A 203 -3.26 -28.33 9.30
CA GLU A 203 -3.65 -29.54 8.61
C GLU A 203 -2.44 -30.12 7.87
N ARG A 204 -2.25 -31.45 7.98
CA ARG A 204 -1.23 -32.19 7.23
C ARG A 204 -1.40 -31.85 5.74
N PRO A 205 -0.41 -31.27 5.08
CA PRO A 205 -0.58 -30.74 3.73
C PRO A 205 -0.80 -31.89 2.74
N ASN A 206 -2.00 -31.95 2.18
CA ASN A 206 -2.27 -32.77 1.01
C ASN A 206 -1.37 -32.27 -0.15
N LEU A 207 -0.84 -33.16 -0.98
CA LEU A 207 0.05 -32.81 -2.10
C LEU A 207 -0.55 -31.70 -2.99
N ALA A 208 -1.88 -31.73 -3.21
CA ALA A 208 -2.60 -30.70 -3.95
C ALA A 208 -2.52 -29.33 -3.27
N ALA A 209 -2.61 -29.25 -1.94
CA ALA A 209 -2.48 -28.01 -1.18
C ALA A 209 -1.04 -27.47 -1.17
N MET A 210 -0.04 -28.36 -1.23
CA MET A 210 1.36 -27.94 -1.41
C MET A 210 1.61 -27.39 -2.81
N LEU A 211 1.09 -28.05 -3.85
CA LEU A 211 1.21 -27.60 -5.23
C LEU A 211 0.49 -26.27 -5.47
N SER A 212 -0.72 -26.08 -4.95
CA SER A 212 -1.46 -24.84 -5.07
C SER A 212 -0.75 -23.66 -4.37
N ARG A 213 -0.17 -23.89 -3.18
CA ARG A 213 0.66 -22.89 -2.47
C ARG A 213 1.94 -22.56 -3.23
N ALA A 214 2.61 -23.57 -3.81
CA ALA A 214 3.81 -23.35 -4.63
C ALA A 214 3.47 -22.57 -5.92
N ALA A 215 2.37 -22.92 -6.60
CA ALA A 215 1.88 -22.22 -7.79
C ALA A 215 1.50 -20.77 -7.47
N GLY A 216 0.80 -20.52 -6.36
CA GLY A 216 0.47 -19.14 -5.90
C GLY A 216 1.71 -18.29 -5.62
N ARG A 217 2.75 -18.90 -5.00
CA ARG A 217 4.03 -18.22 -4.78
C ARG A 217 4.74 -17.91 -6.09
N ALA A 218 4.82 -18.89 -6.99
CA ALA A 218 5.42 -18.69 -8.31
C ALA A 218 4.70 -17.58 -9.09
N ALA A 219 3.37 -17.54 -9.05
CA ALA A 219 2.58 -16.50 -9.69
C ALA A 219 2.91 -15.09 -9.15
N ILE A 220 3.09 -14.94 -7.83
CA ILE A 220 3.49 -13.66 -7.20
C ILE A 220 4.88 -13.22 -7.68
N TYR A 221 5.85 -14.13 -7.77
CA TYR A 221 7.20 -13.79 -8.26
C TYR A 221 7.19 -13.45 -9.75
N ILE A 222 6.43 -14.19 -10.56
CA ILE A 222 6.27 -13.92 -12.00
C ILE A 222 5.61 -12.55 -12.19
N ALA A 223 4.53 -12.27 -11.49
CA ALA A 223 3.85 -10.97 -11.54
C ALA A 223 4.77 -9.83 -11.08
N GLY A 224 5.56 -10.06 -10.02
CA GLY A 224 6.53 -9.10 -9.52
C GLY A 224 7.69 -8.83 -10.49
N ALA A 225 8.10 -9.82 -11.26
CA ALA A 225 9.18 -9.70 -12.24
C ALA A 225 8.71 -9.16 -13.61
N ALA A 226 7.40 -9.20 -13.93
CA ALA A 226 6.88 -8.91 -15.25
C ALA A 226 7.23 -7.51 -15.76
N ILE A 227 6.97 -6.48 -14.96
CA ILE A 227 7.25 -5.09 -15.36
C ILE A 227 8.75 -4.77 -15.34
N PRO A 228 9.54 -5.12 -14.33
CA PRO A 228 11.00 -5.01 -14.40
C PRO A 228 11.60 -5.70 -15.63
N PHE A 229 11.09 -6.88 -15.99
CA PHE A 229 11.51 -7.59 -17.20
C PHE A 229 11.17 -6.82 -18.49
N LEU A 230 9.96 -6.28 -18.61
CA LEU A 230 9.57 -5.45 -19.75
C LEU A 230 10.46 -4.19 -19.88
N LEU A 231 10.77 -3.53 -18.77
CA LEU A 231 11.68 -2.39 -18.77
C LEU A 231 13.08 -2.78 -19.19
N TRP A 232 13.56 -3.95 -18.76
CA TRP A 232 14.85 -4.47 -19.21
C TRP A 232 14.85 -4.77 -20.71
N MET A 233 13.75 -5.28 -21.29
CA MET A 233 13.61 -5.46 -22.73
C MET A 233 13.66 -4.11 -23.49
N VAL A 234 13.00 -3.08 -22.96
CA VAL A 234 13.07 -1.70 -23.52
C VAL A 234 14.51 -1.17 -23.46
N TYR A 235 15.20 -1.36 -22.35
CA TYR A 235 16.61 -0.99 -22.20
C TYR A 235 17.50 -1.73 -23.21
N LEU A 236 17.31 -3.05 -23.39
CA LEU A 236 18.03 -3.82 -24.41
C LEU A 236 17.79 -3.30 -25.81
N GLN A 237 16.56 -2.86 -26.12
CA GLN A 237 16.24 -2.25 -27.40
C GLN A 237 17.01 -0.93 -27.62
N PHE A 238 17.13 -0.08 -26.60
CA PHE A 238 17.97 1.12 -26.67
C PHE A 238 19.44 0.78 -26.88
N CYS A 239 19.98 -0.20 -26.16
CA CYS A 239 21.35 -0.67 -26.35
C CYS A 239 21.56 -1.17 -27.79
N PHE A 240 20.65 -1.98 -28.32
CA PHE A 240 20.72 -2.51 -29.67
C PHE A 240 20.75 -1.39 -30.73
N MET A 241 19.85 -0.41 -30.60
CA MET A 241 19.82 0.73 -31.55
C MET A 241 21.14 1.47 -31.59
N GLY A 242 21.76 1.75 -30.44
CA GLY A 242 23.04 2.48 -30.38
C GLY A 242 24.24 1.65 -30.79
N ILE A 243 24.31 0.37 -30.47
CA ILE A 243 25.39 -0.51 -30.90
C ILE A 243 25.34 -0.74 -32.42
N LYS A 244 24.15 -0.90 -32.99
CA LYS A 244 23.98 -1.04 -34.46
C LYS A 244 24.35 0.21 -35.24
N ASP A 245 24.15 1.39 -34.66
CA ASP A 245 24.62 2.66 -35.25
C ASP A 245 26.16 2.72 -35.32
N LEU A 246 26.84 2.15 -34.32
CA LEU A 246 28.32 2.07 -34.31
C LEU A 246 28.88 1.00 -35.23
N ASP A 247 28.21 -0.17 -35.28
CA ASP A 247 28.60 -1.31 -36.09
C ASP A 247 27.37 -1.80 -36.89
N PRO A 248 27.18 -1.31 -38.12
CA PRO A 248 26.07 -1.73 -38.98
C PRO A 248 26.04 -3.22 -39.26
N GLY A 249 27.19 -3.92 -39.15
CA GLY A 249 27.32 -5.37 -39.27
C GLY A 249 26.98 -6.13 -37.99
N TYR A 250 26.79 -5.42 -36.87
CA TYR A 250 26.47 -6.02 -35.60
C TYR A 250 25.17 -6.83 -35.69
N VAL A 251 25.31 -8.13 -35.56
CA VAL A 251 24.25 -9.10 -35.75
C VAL A 251 23.55 -8.94 -37.11
N ASN A 252 23.88 -9.76 -38.09
CA ASN A 252 23.21 -9.86 -39.39
C ASN A 252 21.75 -10.33 -39.22
N TRP A 253 20.91 -9.39 -38.78
CA TRP A 253 19.46 -9.60 -38.58
C TRP A 253 18.69 -9.02 -39.75
N SER A 254 18.02 -9.89 -40.50
CA SER A 254 17.20 -9.49 -41.64
C SER A 254 15.77 -9.11 -41.28
N GLY A 255 15.40 -9.21 -40.00
CA GLY A 255 14.04 -8.89 -39.52
C GLY A 255 13.78 -7.40 -39.36
N SER A 256 12.75 -6.88 -40.01
CA SER A 256 12.36 -5.46 -40.02
C SER A 256 11.94 -4.88 -38.65
N TYR A 257 11.69 -5.72 -37.68
CA TYR A 257 11.17 -5.30 -36.35
C TYR A 257 12.23 -4.68 -35.41
N TYR A 258 13.52 -4.77 -35.73
CA TYR A 258 14.61 -4.37 -34.85
C TYR A 258 15.48 -3.24 -35.40
N HIS A 259 15.09 -2.67 -36.53
CA HIS A 259 15.75 -1.47 -36.99
C HIS A 259 15.29 -0.29 -36.15
N GLY A 260 16.24 0.40 -35.49
CA GLY A 260 15.98 1.69 -34.91
C GLY A 260 15.42 2.64 -36.00
N PRO A 261 14.53 3.58 -35.62
CA PRO A 261 14.01 4.53 -36.59
C PRO A 261 15.19 5.28 -37.22
N ALA A 262 15.23 5.35 -38.56
CA ALA A 262 16.33 6.01 -39.30
C ALA A 262 16.59 7.45 -38.84
N TRP A 263 15.53 8.16 -38.44
CA TRP A 263 15.63 9.51 -37.88
C TRP A 263 16.53 9.59 -36.64
N LEU A 264 16.60 8.55 -35.83
CA LEU A 264 17.44 8.57 -34.61
C LEU A 264 18.92 8.65 -34.96
N SER A 265 19.36 7.86 -35.93
CA SER A 265 20.73 7.93 -36.44
C SER A 265 21.02 9.27 -37.14
N GLU A 266 20.09 9.72 -37.99
CA GLU A 266 20.25 11.00 -38.73
C GLU A 266 20.32 12.20 -37.77
N VAL A 267 19.41 12.31 -36.80
CA VAL A 267 19.40 13.39 -35.81
C VAL A 267 20.65 13.32 -34.94
N SER A 268 21.00 12.13 -34.44
CA SER A 268 22.17 11.92 -33.61
C SER A 268 23.48 12.30 -34.34
N GLN A 269 23.66 11.87 -35.60
CA GLN A 269 24.78 12.22 -36.45
C GLN A 269 24.86 13.73 -36.71
N ARG A 270 23.74 14.37 -37.01
CA ARG A 270 23.65 15.80 -37.26
C ARG A 270 24.04 16.65 -36.05
N TRP A 271 23.69 16.20 -34.86
CA TRP A 271 23.93 16.96 -33.62
C TRP A 271 25.27 16.60 -32.96
N PHE A 272 25.71 15.37 -33.11
CA PHE A 272 26.84 14.80 -32.37
C PHE A 272 27.80 14.06 -33.31
N GLY A 273 28.23 14.57 -34.39
CA GLY A 273 29.10 13.94 -35.38
C GLY A 273 30.36 13.18 -34.91
N TYR A 274 30.33 12.62 -33.69
CA TYR A 274 31.40 11.88 -33.02
C TYR A 274 31.23 10.35 -33.17
N SER A 275 32.19 9.62 -32.62
CA SER A 275 32.24 8.14 -32.72
C SER A 275 31.07 7.38 -32.10
N THR A 276 30.21 8.03 -31.29
CA THR A 276 29.07 7.43 -30.62
C THR A 276 27.88 8.39 -30.53
N PRO A 277 27.32 8.82 -31.66
CA PRO A 277 26.33 9.90 -31.67
C PRO A 277 25.05 9.54 -30.94
N VAL A 278 24.55 8.29 -31.03
CA VAL A 278 23.34 7.82 -30.34
C VAL A 278 23.54 7.76 -28.81
N ALA A 279 24.75 7.39 -28.36
CA ALA A 279 25.03 7.38 -26.92
C ALA A 279 25.02 8.79 -26.32
N TRP A 280 25.59 9.79 -27.03
CA TRP A 280 25.53 11.19 -26.62
C TRP A 280 24.11 11.73 -26.62
N PHE A 281 23.31 11.39 -27.64
CA PHE A 281 21.91 11.74 -27.69
C PHE A 281 21.15 11.16 -26.50
N TYR A 282 21.35 9.89 -26.18
CA TYR A 282 20.70 9.25 -24.99
C TYR A 282 21.16 9.89 -23.68
N LEU A 283 22.46 10.21 -23.55
CA LEU A 283 22.96 10.82 -22.32
C LEU A 283 22.35 12.20 -22.10
N LEU A 284 22.30 13.06 -23.12
CA LEU A 284 21.75 14.41 -23.01
C LEU A 284 20.24 14.37 -22.81
N THR A 285 19.50 13.51 -23.54
CA THR A 285 18.07 13.31 -23.32
C THR A 285 17.79 12.76 -21.92
N SER A 286 18.64 11.87 -21.42
CA SER A 286 18.55 11.39 -20.05
C SER A 286 18.65 12.51 -19.03
N VAL A 287 19.64 13.40 -19.18
CA VAL A 287 19.83 14.56 -18.29
C VAL A 287 18.65 15.51 -18.37
N GLU A 288 18.15 15.82 -19.57
CA GLU A 288 17.00 16.68 -19.77
C GLU A 288 15.73 16.10 -19.10
N LEU A 289 15.41 14.85 -19.40
CA LEU A 289 14.25 14.17 -18.80
C LEU A 289 14.40 14.03 -17.28
N PHE A 290 15.62 13.81 -16.79
CA PHE A 290 15.89 13.77 -15.36
C PHE A 290 15.60 15.14 -14.72
N LEU A 291 16.05 16.23 -15.30
CA LEU A 291 15.74 17.58 -14.81
C LEU A 291 14.24 17.87 -14.84
N LEU A 292 13.55 17.48 -15.92
CA LEU A 292 12.08 17.59 -16.00
C LEU A 292 11.39 16.75 -14.93
N SER A 293 11.90 15.57 -14.62
CA SER A 293 11.32 14.69 -13.61
C SER A 293 11.34 15.28 -12.18
N LEU A 294 12.26 16.21 -11.90
CA LEU A 294 12.34 16.91 -10.61
C LEU A 294 11.12 17.80 -10.33
N PHE A 295 10.38 18.20 -11.36
CA PHE A 295 9.14 18.98 -11.21
C PHE A 295 7.89 18.10 -10.97
N LEU A 296 8.02 16.78 -11.04
CA LEU A 296 6.90 15.87 -10.80
C LEU A 296 6.65 15.72 -9.29
N ALA A 297 5.54 16.30 -8.84
CA ALA A 297 5.11 16.12 -7.45
C ALA A 297 4.58 14.69 -7.21
N PRO A 298 5.02 14.01 -6.14
CA PRO A 298 4.67 12.59 -5.89
C PRO A 298 3.17 12.34 -5.76
N ASN A 299 2.43 13.23 -5.09
CA ASN A 299 1.01 13.06 -4.84
C ASN A 299 0.12 13.49 -6.02
N ALA A 300 0.59 14.41 -6.88
CA ALA A 300 -0.22 15.02 -7.93
C ALA A 300 -0.65 14.03 -9.02
N ASN A 301 0.20 13.03 -9.30
CA ASN A 301 0.00 12.06 -10.37
C ASN A 301 -0.36 10.66 -9.86
N SER A 302 -0.62 10.49 -8.56
CA SER A 302 -1.06 9.22 -7.99
C SER A 302 -2.59 9.05 -8.07
N LEU A 303 -3.06 7.83 -7.87
CA LEU A 303 -4.48 7.52 -7.75
C LEU A 303 -5.10 8.09 -6.46
N HIS A 304 -4.28 8.55 -5.51
CA HIS A 304 -4.73 9.08 -4.23
C HIS A 304 -5.78 10.19 -4.38
N ARG A 305 -5.55 11.16 -5.30
CA ARG A 305 -6.50 12.28 -5.52
C ARG A 305 -7.86 11.79 -5.98
N LEU A 306 -7.89 10.85 -6.92
CA LEU A 306 -9.14 10.24 -7.38
C LEU A 306 -9.87 9.55 -6.22
N TYR A 307 -9.14 8.75 -5.45
CA TYR A 307 -9.68 8.03 -4.31
C TYR A 307 -10.21 8.99 -3.23
N ARG A 308 -9.41 10.02 -2.87
CA ARG A 308 -9.82 11.08 -1.95
C ARG A 308 -11.12 11.76 -2.37
N ASP A 309 -11.20 12.22 -3.62
CA ASP A 309 -12.36 12.96 -4.12
C ASP A 309 -13.62 12.08 -4.15
N ARG A 310 -13.46 10.80 -4.41
CA ARG A 310 -14.58 9.84 -4.39
C ARG A 310 -15.06 9.54 -2.98
N LEU A 311 -14.15 9.28 -2.05
CA LEU A 311 -14.49 9.06 -0.64
C LEU A 311 -15.10 10.30 0.00
N SER A 312 -14.50 11.46 -0.24
CA SER A 312 -14.98 12.73 0.29
C SER A 312 -16.43 13.00 -0.14
N LYS A 313 -16.72 12.82 -1.42
CA LYS A 313 -18.09 13.02 -1.93
C LYS A 313 -19.11 12.06 -1.31
N ALA A 314 -18.72 10.83 -1.04
CA ALA A 314 -19.63 9.82 -0.50
C ALA A 314 -19.82 9.93 1.03
N PHE A 315 -18.77 10.25 1.79
CA PHE A 315 -18.76 10.09 3.23
C PHE A 315 -18.42 11.36 4.03
N LEU A 316 -18.00 12.44 3.37
CA LEU A 316 -17.64 13.69 4.05
C LEU A 316 -18.54 14.83 3.57
N PHE A 317 -19.62 15.06 4.27
CA PHE A 317 -20.66 16.01 3.94
C PHE A 317 -21.22 16.69 5.20
N ASP A 318 -21.83 17.86 5.03
CA ASP A 318 -22.60 18.54 6.07
C ASP A 318 -24.01 17.93 6.13
N PRO A 319 -24.39 17.25 7.22
CA PRO A 319 -25.68 16.58 7.33
C PRO A 319 -26.88 17.56 7.34
N THR A 320 -26.62 18.85 7.56
CA THR A 320 -27.67 19.89 7.69
C THR A 320 -27.89 20.69 6.40
N THR A 321 -26.94 20.65 5.45
CA THR A 321 -26.95 21.49 4.26
C THR A 321 -27.12 20.68 2.99
N ILE A 322 -28.20 20.92 2.24
CA ILE A 322 -28.46 20.29 0.95
C ILE A 322 -27.83 21.12 -0.17
N GLU A 323 -26.97 20.47 -1.00
CA GLU A 323 -26.31 21.13 -2.11
C GLU A 323 -27.32 21.59 -3.18
N GLY A 324 -27.12 22.80 -3.75
CA GLY A 324 -27.93 23.33 -4.85
C GLY A 324 -29.21 24.03 -4.46
N ARG A 325 -29.55 24.16 -3.18
CA ARG A 325 -30.68 24.99 -2.75
C ARG A 325 -30.23 26.41 -2.43
N ARG A 326 -30.40 27.32 -3.37
CA ARG A 326 -30.42 28.76 -3.05
C ARG A 326 -31.64 29.03 -2.17
N ALA A 327 -31.47 29.81 -1.12
CA ALA A 327 -32.53 30.15 -0.14
C ALA A 327 -33.90 30.58 -0.76
N GLY A 328 -33.92 31.21 -1.94
CA GLY A 328 -35.11 31.56 -2.67
C GLY A 328 -35.88 30.43 -3.36
N ALA A 329 -35.21 29.32 -3.68
CA ALA A 329 -35.85 28.13 -4.24
C ALA A 329 -36.51 27.24 -3.17
N ARG A 330 -36.01 27.32 -1.95
CA ARG A 330 -36.52 26.60 -0.79
C ARG A 330 -37.95 27.04 -0.43
N SER A 331 -38.17 28.36 -0.33
CA SER A 331 -39.50 28.93 -0.02
C SER A 331 -40.56 28.58 -1.07
N LYS A 332 -40.23 28.66 -2.36
CA LYS A 332 -41.17 28.40 -3.45
C LYS A 332 -41.53 26.93 -3.61
N ARG A 333 -40.59 26.03 -3.25
CA ARG A 333 -40.76 24.59 -3.33
C ARG A 333 -41.47 24.00 -2.12
N GLU A 334 -41.22 24.53 -0.92
CA GLU A 334 -41.95 24.21 0.30
C GLU A 334 -43.42 24.62 0.20
N SER A 335 -43.73 25.77 -0.41
CA SER A 335 -45.13 26.19 -0.66
C SER A 335 -45.85 25.30 -1.70
N LEU A 336 -45.12 24.74 -2.69
CA LEU A 336 -45.64 23.78 -3.65
C LEU A 336 -45.85 22.40 -3.05
N LEU A 337 -44.98 21.96 -2.12
CA LEU A 337 -45.08 20.69 -1.42
C LEU A 337 -46.28 20.61 -0.47
N LEU A 338 -46.59 21.74 0.20
CA LEU A 338 -47.75 21.83 1.09
C LEU A 338 -49.10 21.80 0.36
N THR A 339 -49.11 22.04 -0.95
CA THR A 339 -50.35 22.08 -1.76
C THR A 339 -50.57 20.86 -2.63
N ASN A 340 -49.60 19.94 -2.76
CA ASN A 340 -49.74 18.80 -3.67
C ASN A 340 -48.98 17.54 -3.18
N VAL A 341 -49.71 16.58 -2.58
CA VAL A 341 -49.20 15.33 -2.03
C VAL A 341 -48.42 14.51 -3.09
N ALA A 342 -48.86 14.54 -4.37
CA ALA A 342 -48.17 13.85 -5.42
C ALA A 342 -46.79 14.46 -5.74
N ALA A 343 -46.66 15.81 -5.60
CA ALA A 343 -45.35 16.45 -5.75
C ALA A 343 -44.44 16.20 -4.55
N ALA A 344 -44.99 16.00 -3.36
CA ALA A 344 -44.23 15.58 -2.17
C ALA A 344 -43.68 14.13 -2.32
N GLU A 345 -44.47 13.19 -2.86
CA GLU A 345 -44.04 11.83 -3.16
C GLU A 345 -42.97 11.81 -4.26
N LEU A 346 -43.12 12.55 -5.34
CA LEU A 346 -42.11 12.68 -6.38
C LEU A 346 -40.77 13.24 -5.88
N LEU A 347 -40.78 14.06 -4.82
CA LEU A 347 -39.57 14.61 -4.22
C LEU A 347 -38.87 13.61 -3.30
N LYS A 348 -39.57 12.60 -2.77
CA LYS A 348 -38.95 11.47 -2.04
C LYS A 348 -38.00 10.66 -2.92
N TYR A 349 -38.23 10.63 -4.22
CA TYR A 349 -37.38 9.92 -5.20
C TYR A 349 -36.35 10.84 -5.90
N GLN A 350 -36.24 12.11 -5.51
CA GLN A 350 -35.19 12.96 -6.04
C GLN A 350 -33.90 12.72 -5.22
N ASN A 351 -32.81 12.43 -5.93
CA ASN A 351 -31.48 12.32 -5.33
C ASN A 351 -31.11 13.64 -4.64
N PHE A 352 -31.08 13.63 -3.32
CA PHE A 352 -30.57 14.74 -2.52
C PHE A 352 -29.06 14.55 -2.37
N GLU A 353 -28.30 15.57 -2.78
CA GLU A 353 -26.88 15.64 -2.45
C GLU A 353 -26.71 16.59 -1.28
N LEU A 354 -26.00 16.15 -0.24
CA LEU A 354 -25.59 16.98 0.87
C LEU A 354 -24.33 17.77 0.50
N ALA A 355 -24.14 18.94 1.11
CA ALA A 355 -23.00 19.79 0.81
C ALA A 355 -21.68 19.11 1.22
N PRO A 356 -20.70 18.98 0.29
CA PRO A 356 -19.43 18.34 0.62
C PRO A 356 -18.58 19.22 1.54
N LEU A 357 -17.79 18.58 2.42
CA LEU A 357 -16.79 19.20 3.29
C LEU A 357 -15.37 19.03 2.74
N ASP A 358 -15.18 19.20 1.44
CA ASP A 358 -13.95 18.86 0.71
C ASP A 358 -12.68 19.57 1.20
N ARG A 359 -12.78 20.70 1.89
CA ARG A 359 -11.64 21.49 2.37
C ARG A 359 -11.66 21.73 3.86
N PHE A 360 -12.41 20.90 4.58
CA PHE A 360 -12.50 21.02 6.02
C PHE A 360 -11.16 20.61 6.65
N LYS A 361 -10.55 21.53 7.40
CA LYS A 361 -9.24 21.28 8.01
C LYS A 361 -9.36 20.44 9.27
N LEU A 362 -8.34 19.65 9.55
CA LEU A 362 -8.27 18.88 10.81
C LEU A 362 -8.26 19.79 12.03
N SER A 363 -7.58 20.95 11.92
CA SER A 363 -7.53 21.96 12.99
C SER A 363 -8.87 22.61 13.28
N ASP A 364 -9.82 22.58 12.32
CA ASP A 364 -11.16 23.15 12.48
C ASP A 364 -12.13 22.22 13.24
N ILE A 365 -11.75 20.96 13.47
CA ILE A 365 -12.57 20.02 14.25
C ILE A 365 -12.64 20.50 15.70
N SER A 366 -13.85 20.80 16.18
CA SER A 366 -14.08 21.13 17.59
C SER A 366 -13.63 19.98 18.49
N CYS A 367 -12.89 20.30 19.55
CA CYS A 367 -12.52 19.33 20.57
C CYS A 367 -13.24 19.58 21.91
N VAL A 368 -14.18 20.52 21.92
CA VAL A 368 -14.96 20.91 23.11
C VAL A 368 -16.32 20.21 23.08
N ASP A 369 -16.98 20.25 21.93
CA ASP A 369 -18.36 19.76 21.79
C ASP A 369 -18.45 18.38 21.10
N THR A 370 -17.29 17.84 20.64
CA THR A 370 -17.21 16.56 19.94
C THR A 370 -16.10 15.67 20.53
N PRO A 371 -16.18 14.34 20.36
CA PRO A 371 -15.10 13.46 20.73
C PRO A 371 -13.80 13.85 20.03
N PHE A 372 -12.67 13.74 20.72
CA PHE A 372 -11.35 14.03 20.14
C PHE A 372 -11.02 13.03 19.03
N HIS A 373 -10.96 13.51 17.80
CA HIS A 373 -10.80 12.66 16.62
C HIS A 373 -9.33 12.22 16.45
N LEU A 374 -9.11 10.92 16.33
CA LEU A 374 -7.81 10.29 16.07
C LEU A 374 -7.89 9.49 14.79
N ILE A 375 -7.11 9.88 13.77
CA ILE A 375 -7.04 9.18 12.49
C ILE A 375 -5.69 8.47 12.41
N ASN A 376 -5.72 7.14 12.40
CA ASN A 376 -4.52 6.31 12.37
C ASN A 376 -4.07 6.03 10.94
N THR A 377 -2.76 6.14 10.70
CA THR A 377 -2.11 5.78 9.44
C THR A 377 -0.83 5.01 9.73
N ALA A 378 -0.34 4.27 8.74
CA ALA A 378 0.94 3.57 8.84
C ALA A 378 2.05 4.42 8.20
N LEU A 379 3.09 4.72 8.98
CA LEU A 379 4.34 5.28 8.50
C LEU A 379 5.21 4.16 7.95
N ASN A 380 5.48 4.16 6.64
CA ASN A 380 6.33 3.15 6.01
C ASN A 380 7.81 3.45 6.25
N ILE A 381 8.55 2.47 6.79
CA ILE A 381 9.94 2.62 7.25
C ILE A 381 10.80 1.38 6.96
N GLU A 382 10.64 0.79 5.78
CA GLU A 382 11.40 -0.40 5.37
C GLU A 382 12.93 -0.20 5.43
N GLY A 383 13.40 1.02 5.24
CA GLY A 383 14.81 1.42 5.30
C GLY A 383 15.28 1.90 6.68
N SER A 384 14.49 1.73 7.75
CA SER A 384 14.86 2.16 9.12
C SER A 384 16.19 1.58 9.56
N LYS A 385 16.96 2.38 10.32
CA LYS A 385 18.21 1.93 10.95
C LYS A 385 17.97 0.95 12.10
N TYR A 386 16.79 0.99 12.71
CA TYR A 386 16.43 0.15 13.84
C TYR A 386 15.89 -1.20 13.34
N ALA A 387 16.53 -2.30 13.74
CA ALA A 387 16.21 -3.62 13.24
C ALA A 387 14.77 -4.07 13.57
N ASN A 388 14.27 -3.73 14.76
CA ASN A 388 12.89 -4.02 15.17
C ASN A 388 11.85 -3.28 14.31
N ARG A 389 12.05 -1.99 14.03
CA ARG A 389 11.20 -1.18 13.15
C ARG A 389 11.25 -1.69 11.73
N ARG A 390 12.45 -1.97 11.21
CA ARG A 390 12.64 -2.60 9.89
C ARG A 390 11.94 -3.95 9.78
N GLY A 391 11.88 -4.74 10.86
CA GLY A 391 11.17 -6.01 10.92
C GLY A 391 9.65 -5.86 10.79
N ARG A 392 9.09 -4.74 11.26
CA ARG A 392 7.67 -4.37 11.08
C ARG A 392 7.38 -3.70 9.75
N ASN A 393 8.39 -3.10 9.10
CA ASN A 393 8.30 -2.25 7.91
C ASN A 393 7.44 -0.99 8.10
N ALA A 394 6.82 -0.79 9.26
CA ALA A 394 5.94 0.33 9.57
C ALA A 394 6.04 0.76 11.03
N ASP A 395 5.61 2.00 11.28
CA ASP A 395 5.33 2.53 12.63
C ASP A 395 3.96 3.23 12.62
N PHE A 396 3.40 3.46 13.80
CA PHE A 396 2.14 4.17 13.96
C PHE A 396 2.32 5.65 13.67
N PHE A 397 1.40 6.25 12.92
CA PHE A 397 1.39 7.68 12.66
C PHE A 397 -0.03 8.24 12.83
N LEU A 398 -0.14 9.34 13.53
CA LEU A 398 -1.40 9.92 13.94
C LEU A 398 -1.65 11.25 13.26
N LEU A 399 -2.86 11.40 12.73
CA LEU A 399 -3.45 12.67 12.31
C LEU A 399 -4.57 13.03 13.29
N SER A 400 -4.49 14.20 13.92
CA SER A 400 -5.51 14.63 14.89
C SER A 400 -5.72 16.14 14.83
N PRO A 401 -6.78 16.68 15.44
CA PRO A 401 -7.06 18.12 15.41
C PRO A 401 -5.98 19.00 16.03
N LYS A 402 -5.24 18.49 17.00
CA LYS A 402 -4.24 19.27 17.73
C LYS A 402 -2.78 18.96 17.37
N PHE A 403 -2.48 17.68 17.08
CA PHE A 403 -1.11 17.24 16.82
C PHE A 403 -1.07 16.19 15.71
N ILE A 404 -0.02 16.27 14.90
CA ILE A 404 0.28 15.32 13.81
C ILE A 404 1.69 14.78 14.04
N GLY A 405 1.86 13.46 13.86
CA GLY A 405 3.17 12.82 13.98
C GLY A 405 3.15 11.42 14.56
N SER A 406 4.30 10.97 14.98
CA SER A 406 4.53 9.66 15.59
C SER A 406 5.67 9.71 16.61
N SER A 407 5.83 8.64 17.38
CA SER A 407 6.99 8.48 18.25
C SER A 407 8.32 8.44 17.48
N ALA A 408 8.29 8.03 16.21
CA ALA A 408 9.45 7.95 15.34
C ALA A 408 9.83 9.29 14.69
N THR A 409 8.82 10.12 14.37
CA THR A 409 9.00 11.40 13.65
C THR A 409 8.87 12.64 14.55
N GLN A 410 8.51 12.46 15.83
CA GLN A 410 8.04 13.52 16.73
C GLN A 410 6.66 14.03 16.30
N TYR A 411 6.10 14.97 17.12
CA TYR A 411 4.79 15.57 16.90
C TYR A 411 4.93 17.07 16.73
N VAL A 412 4.11 17.64 15.84
CA VAL A 412 3.96 19.09 15.63
C VAL A 412 2.49 19.46 15.75
N LYS A 413 2.21 20.75 15.99
CA LYS A 413 0.82 21.25 16.01
C LYS A 413 0.20 21.12 14.63
N THR A 414 -1.07 20.72 14.59
CA THR A 414 -1.80 20.49 13.33
C THR A 414 -1.87 21.74 12.47
N GLY A 415 -2.16 22.93 13.06
CA GLY A 415 -2.20 24.17 12.29
C GLY A 415 -0.86 24.50 11.63
N GLU A 416 0.26 24.37 12.34
CA GLU A 416 1.61 24.58 11.79
C GLU A 416 1.93 23.59 10.65
N PHE A 417 1.46 22.34 10.76
CA PHE A 417 1.64 21.34 9.73
C PHE A 417 0.79 21.60 8.49
N GLU A 418 -0.44 22.08 8.66
CA GLU A 418 -1.36 22.42 7.57
C GLU A 418 -0.94 23.69 6.81
N GLU A 419 -0.19 24.60 7.44
CA GLU A 419 0.42 25.76 6.77
C GLU A 419 1.50 25.31 5.78
N GLU A 420 2.30 24.30 6.15
CA GLU A 420 3.34 23.72 5.29
C GLU A 420 2.76 22.79 4.23
N VAL A 421 1.81 21.92 4.61
CA VAL A 421 1.17 20.93 3.74
C VAL A 421 -0.26 21.37 3.42
N LYS A 422 -0.39 22.39 2.59
CA LYS A 422 -1.68 23.05 2.26
C LYS A 422 -2.77 22.11 1.73
N GLU A 423 -2.37 20.98 1.14
CA GLU A 423 -3.28 19.96 0.60
C GLU A 423 -3.82 19.01 1.68
N LEU A 424 -3.30 19.08 2.93
CA LEU A 424 -3.81 18.27 4.01
C LEU A 424 -5.12 18.88 4.55
N ASP A 425 -6.15 18.07 4.53
CA ASP A 425 -7.48 18.33 5.05
C ASP A 425 -8.08 17.02 5.59
N LEU A 426 -9.29 17.07 6.14
CA LEU A 426 -9.96 15.87 6.67
C LEU A 426 -10.19 14.82 5.59
N ALA A 427 -10.54 15.23 4.36
CA ALA A 427 -10.72 14.31 3.24
C ALA A 427 -9.42 13.57 2.87
N THR A 428 -8.29 14.29 2.86
CA THR A 428 -6.97 13.71 2.62
C THR A 428 -6.58 12.75 3.75
N ALA A 429 -6.81 13.13 5.01
CA ALA A 429 -6.54 12.28 6.17
C ALA A 429 -7.36 10.98 6.13
N MET A 430 -8.66 11.07 5.81
CA MET A 430 -9.54 9.92 5.61
C MET A 430 -9.02 9.01 4.49
N ALA A 431 -8.67 9.59 3.34
CA ALA A 431 -8.17 8.82 2.20
C ALA A 431 -6.81 8.16 2.46
N VAL A 432 -5.92 8.79 3.23
CA VAL A 432 -4.64 8.18 3.65
C VAL A 432 -4.88 7.03 4.61
N SER A 433 -5.79 7.22 5.58
CA SER A 433 -6.15 6.16 6.55
C SER A 433 -6.73 4.92 5.89
N GLY A 434 -7.47 5.08 4.77
CA GLY A 434 -8.04 3.98 3.98
C GLY A 434 -7.22 3.61 2.73
N ALA A 435 -5.97 4.02 2.60
CA ALA A 435 -5.11 3.80 1.43
C ALA A 435 -4.56 2.38 1.34
N ALA A 436 -5.45 1.40 1.15
CA ALA A 436 -5.16 -0.03 1.24
C ALA A 436 -4.26 -0.57 0.13
N ALA A 437 -4.15 0.10 -1.03
CA ALA A 437 -3.35 -0.34 -2.16
C ALA A 437 -2.17 0.59 -2.41
N SER A 438 -0.97 0.07 -2.24
CA SER A 438 0.29 0.79 -2.49
C SER A 438 1.42 -0.20 -2.79
N ALA A 439 2.48 0.27 -3.41
CA ALA A 439 3.69 -0.53 -3.62
C ALA A 439 4.30 -0.98 -2.28
N ASN A 440 4.25 -0.10 -1.28
CA ASN A 440 4.66 -0.37 0.10
C ASN A 440 3.45 -0.25 1.01
N MET A 441 3.20 -1.30 1.78
CA MET A 441 2.02 -1.48 2.63
C MET A 441 2.44 -1.87 4.05
N GLY A 442 3.48 -1.22 4.58
CA GLY A 442 3.97 -1.44 5.93
C GLY A 442 4.23 -2.91 6.24
N ALA A 443 3.65 -3.39 7.33
CA ALA A 443 3.77 -4.78 7.76
C ALA A 443 3.11 -5.80 6.80
N ARG A 444 2.25 -5.34 5.89
CA ARG A 444 1.55 -6.17 4.88
C ARG A 444 2.20 -6.10 3.49
N SER A 445 3.35 -5.43 3.33
CA SER A 445 4.06 -5.31 2.05
C SER A 445 4.42 -6.66 1.44
N ILE A 446 4.08 -6.85 0.16
CA ILE A 446 4.44 -8.03 -0.62
C ILE A 446 5.70 -7.68 -1.42
N LYS A 447 6.87 -7.80 -0.77
CA LYS A 447 8.17 -7.34 -1.31
C LYS A 447 8.44 -7.73 -2.77
N PRO A 448 8.13 -8.95 -3.27
CA PRO A 448 8.34 -9.28 -4.68
C PRO A 448 7.51 -8.43 -5.65
N LEU A 449 6.34 -7.95 -5.24
CA LEU A 449 5.46 -7.12 -6.08
C LEU A 449 5.80 -5.63 -6.01
N THR A 450 6.53 -5.18 -5.00
CA THR A 450 6.86 -3.76 -4.79
C THR A 450 7.38 -3.06 -6.05
N PRO A 451 8.38 -3.58 -6.78
CA PRO A 451 8.88 -2.92 -7.98
C PRO A 451 7.81 -2.76 -9.07
N THR A 452 7.06 -3.81 -9.35
CA THR A 452 5.97 -3.79 -10.34
C THR A 452 4.87 -2.79 -9.94
N LEU A 453 4.42 -2.81 -8.69
CA LEU A 453 3.37 -1.90 -8.20
C LEU A 453 3.84 -0.44 -8.21
N ALA A 454 5.10 -0.17 -7.84
CA ALA A 454 5.68 1.16 -7.87
C ALA A 454 5.73 1.72 -9.31
N ILE A 455 6.23 0.93 -10.28
CA ILE A 455 6.32 1.32 -11.67
C ILE A 455 4.92 1.53 -12.28
N LEU A 456 3.97 0.64 -11.99
CA LEU A 456 2.57 0.77 -12.42
C LEU A 456 1.80 1.89 -11.70
N ASN A 457 2.45 2.65 -10.83
CA ASN A 457 1.83 3.74 -10.08
C ASN A 457 0.60 3.31 -9.24
N VAL A 458 0.63 2.09 -8.71
CA VAL A 458 -0.38 1.62 -7.77
C VAL A 458 -0.05 2.24 -6.40
N ARG A 459 -0.56 3.45 -6.19
CA ARG A 459 -0.26 4.26 -5.00
C ARG A 459 -1.49 5.05 -4.56
N LEU A 460 -2.14 4.57 -3.51
CA LEU A 460 -3.16 5.31 -2.77
C LEU A 460 -2.57 6.04 -1.56
N GLY A 461 -1.41 5.59 -1.06
CA GLY A 461 -0.69 6.27 0.01
C GLY A 461 -0.20 7.67 -0.36
N TYR A 462 0.30 8.41 0.61
CA TYR A 462 0.54 9.84 0.51
C TYR A 462 1.91 10.25 1.08
N TRP A 463 2.66 11.04 0.32
CA TRP A 463 3.92 11.62 0.77
C TRP A 463 3.67 12.95 1.48
N VAL A 464 4.17 13.08 2.71
CA VAL A 464 4.08 14.30 3.52
C VAL A 464 5.46 14.76 3.97
N THR A 465 5.58 16.03 4.34
CA THR A 465 6.75 16.56 5.05
C THR A 465 6.90 15.86 6.40
N ASN A 466 8.11 15.55 6.80
CA ASN A 466 8.37 14.89 8.09
C ASN A 466 8.17 15.89 9.25
N PRO A 467 7.26 15.62 10.19
CA PRO A 467 7.04 16.49 11.35
C PRO A 467 8.31 16.81 12.12
N GLY A 468 9.22 15.85 12.25
CA GLY A 468 10.50 16.06 12.95
C GLY A 468 11.45 17.02 12.27
N GLN A 469 11.28 17.30 10.98
CA GLN A 469 12.03 18.34 10.28
C GLN A 469 11.44 19.72 10.58
N LEU A 470 10.12 19.85 10.60
CA LEU A 470 9.43 21.08 10.99
C LEU A 470 9.73 21.47 12.44
N ALA A 471 9.67 20.51 13.37
CA ALA A 471 9.93 20.75 14.79
C ALA A 471 11.37 21.24 15.09
N ARG A 472 12.33 21.04 14.17
CA ARG A 472 13.75 21.37 14.39
C ARG A 472 14.22 22.61 13.65
N ASP A 473 13.36 23.27 12.88
CA ASP A 473 13.74 24.40 12.02
C ASP A 473 14.96 24.08 11.10
N ARG A 474 15.15 22.80 10.80
CA ARG A 474 16.29 22.32 10.03
C ARG A 474 16.02 22.49 8.55
N LYS A 475 16.63 23.52 7.97
CA LYS A 475 16.91 23.51 6.53
C LYS A 475 17.76 22.27 6.22
N PRO A 476 17.48 21.56 5.11
CA PRO A 476 18.25 20.37 4.76
C PRO A 476 19.75 20.68 4.75
N SER A 477 20.53 19.87 5.43
CA SER A 477 21.93 20.09 5.73
C SER A 477 22.85 20.06 4.49
N SER A 478 22.34 19.66 3.33
CA SER A 478 23.00 19.82 2.04
C SER A 478 21.98 19.77 0.90
N VAL A 479 22.26 20.50 -0.18
CA VAL A 479 21.49 20.48 -1.44
C VAL A 479 21.39 19.04 -1.98
N PHE A 480 22.44 18.25 -1.81
CA PHE A 480 22.48 16.85 -2.25
C PHE A 480 21.52 15.95 -1.46
N ALA A 481 21.40 16.12 -0.16
CA ALA A 481 20.43 15.38 0.64
C ALA A 481 18.99 15.77 0.28
N SER A 482 18.74 17.05 0.01
CA SER A 482 17.43 17.54 -0.44
C SER A 482 17.06 16.98 -1.82
N VAL A 483 18.02 16.87 -2.73
CA VAL A 483 17.81 16.26 -4.04
C VAL A 483 17.54 14.76 -3.92
N LEU A 484 18.30 14.04 -3.08
CA LEU A 484 18.07 12.61 -2.84
C LEU A 484 16.70 12.33 -2.22
N ASP A 485 16.23 13.18 -1.31
CA ASP A 485 14.92 13.04 -0.70
C ASP A 485 13.75 13.30 -1.68
N GLN A 486 14.03 13.95 -2.81
CA GLN A 486 13.06 14.12 -3.91
C GLN A 486 12.89 12.84 -4.75
N PHE A 487 13.83 11.90 -4.65
CA PHE A 487 13.71 10.60 -5.31
C PHE A 487 12.75 9.64 -4.61
N TYR A 488 11.53 10.10 -4.29
CA TYR A 488 10.49 9.30 -3.67
C TYR A 488 10.24 7.98 -4.41
N PHE A 489 10.30 8.00 -5.74
CA PHE A 489 10.09 6.81 -6.55
C PHE A 489 11.15 5.73 -6.30
N LEU A 490 12.43 6.10 -6.21
CA LEU A 490 13.51 5.17 -5.88
C LEU A 490 13.40 4.66 -4.43
N GLN A 491 12.95 5.52 -3.51
CA GLN A 491 12.70 5.09 -2.13
C GLN A 491 11.60 4.04 -2.05
N GLU A 492 10.50 4.23 -2.81
CA GLU A 492 9.43 3.22 -2.91
C GLU A 492 9.91 1.94 -3.59
N LEU A 493 10.62 2.07 -4.72
CA LEU A 493 11.10 0.95 -5.53
C LEU A 493 12.07 0.05 -4.77
N LEU A 494 12.96 0.64 -4.00
CA LEU A 494 14.06 -0.04 -3.30
C LEU A 494 13.77 -0.27 -1.81
N GLY A 495 12.60 0.15 -1.30
CA GLY A 495 12.26 0.03 0.12
C GLY A 495 13.22 0.81 1.03
N LEU A 496 13.62 2.01 0.64
CA LEU A 496 14.59 2.84 1.36
C LEU A 496 13.94 3.92 2.25
N MET A 497 12.63 3.87 2.44
CA MET A 497 11.88 4.82 3.26
C MET A 497 12.31 4.77 4.71
N ARG A 498 12.51 5.94 5.31
CA ARG A 498 13.03 6.09 6.69
C ARG A 498 12.26 7.15 7.45
N GLU A 499 12.16 6.96 8.76
CA GLU A 499 11.60 7.91 9.71
C GLU A 499 12.40 9.22 9.82
N THR A 500 13.65 9.24 9.34
CA THR A 500 14.56 10.40 9.39
C THR A 500 14.61 11.20 8.07
N SER A 501 13.96 10.73 7.02
CA SER A 501 13.90 11.42 5.72
C SER A 501 13.15 12.74 5.84
N THR A 502 13.39 13.69 4.92
CA THR A 502 12.68 14.99 4.89
C THR A 502 11.22 14.82 4.50
N ARG A 503 10.93 13.81 3.68
CA ARG A 503 9.57 13.37 3.36
C ARG A 503 9.37 11.93 3.81
N ILE A 504 8.18 11.65 4.27
CA ILE A 504 7.75 10.34 4.75
C ILE A 504 6.51 9.87 3.99
N PHE A 505 6.37 8.55 3.86
CA PHE A 505 5.26 7.94 3.16
C PHE A 505 4.27 7.33 4.15
N LEU A 506 3.02 7.79 4.06
CA LEU A 506 1.89 7.31 4.86
C LEU A 506 0.98 6.44 4.00
N SER A 507 0.46 5.39 4.60
CA SER A 507 -0.50 4.48 3.99
C SER A 507 -1.57 4.07 5.00
N ASP A 508 -2.47 3.18 4.59
CA ASP A 508 -3.57 2.66 5.40
C ASP A 508 -3.15 2.28 6.82
N GLY A 509 -3.92 2.72 7.82
CA GLY A 509 -3.71 2.36 9.21
C GLY A 509 -3.68 0.85 9.44
N GLY A 510 -4.50 0.10 8.71
CA GLY A 510 -4.56 -1.36 8.73
C GLY A 510 -3.29 -2.06 8.24
N HIS A 511 -2.35 -1.35 7.62
CA HIS A 511 -1.04 -1.90 7.29
C HIS A 511 -0.15 -2.18 8.52
N ILE A 512 -0.51 -1.61 9.67
CA ILE A 512 0.12 -1.92 10.94
C ILE A 512 -0.92 -2.38 11.97
N GLU A 513 -2.02 -1.63 12.16
CA GLU A 513 -3.05 -1.93 13.13
C GLU A 513 -4.43 -1.44 12.63
N ASN A 514 -5.38 -2.36 12.49
CA ASN A 514 -6.63 -2.13 11.78
C ASN A 514 -7.80 -1.70 12.69
N LEU A 515 -7.67 -1.82 14.01
CA LEU A 515 -8.76 -1.62 14.96
C LEU A 515 -8.80 -0.20 15.56
N GLY A 516 -7.72 0.57 15.43
CA GLY A 516 -7.60 1.90 16.01
C GLY A 516 -7.45 1.91 17.55
N ILE A 517 -7.19 0.76 18.16
CA ILE A 517 -7.13 0.60 19.62
C ILE A 517 -5.76 1.00 20.18
N TYR A 518 -4.68 0.81 19.43
CA TYR A 518 -3.31 1.03 19.92
C TYR A 518 -3.11 2.42 20.53
N GLU A 519 -3.61 3.47 19.87
CA GLU A 519 -3.51 4.84 20.37
C GLU A 519 -4.32 5.09 21.65
N LEU A 520 -5.45 4.38 21.83
CA LEU A 520 -6.24 4.45 23.05
C LEU A 520 -5.52 3.75 24.22
N LEU A 521 -4.89 2.60 23.95
CA LEU A 521 -4.04 1.91 24.93
C LEU A 521 -2.84 2.77 25.35
N ARG A 522 -2.19 3.44 24.40
CA ARG A 522 -1.09 4.35 24.68
C ARG A 522 -1.52 5.52 25.57
N ARG A 523 -2.77 5.97 25.44
CA ARG A 523 -3.39 6.99 26.30
C ARG A 523 -3.92 6.45 27.62
N ARG A 524 -3.85 5.14 27.83
CA ARG A 524 -4.34 4.45 29.02
C ARG A 524 -5.83 4.71 29.28
N CYS A 525 -6.66 4.66 28.23
CA CYS A 525 -8.09 4.77 28.37
C CYS A 525 -8.62 3.65 29.27
N GLN A 526 -9.49 4.00 30.21
CA GLN A 526 -10.06 3.04 31.16
C GLN A 526 -11.18 2.22 30.53
N LEU A 527 -11.92 2.80 29.61
CA LEU A 527 -12.94 2.12 28.82
C LEU A 527 -12.63 2.32 27.33
N ILE A 528 -12.58 1.23 26.59
CA ILE A 528 -12.43 1.21 25.14
C ILE A 528 -13.57 0.41 24.56
N ILE A 529 -14.31 1.03 23.63
CA ILE A 529 -15.31 0.35 22.80
C ILE A 529 -14.71 0.23 21.41
N ALA A 530 -14.53 -0.99 20.93
CA ALA A 530 -13.97 -1.28 19.63
C ALA A 530 -15.01 -1.99 18.75
N VAL A 531 -15.18 -1.47 17.53
CA VAL A 531 -16.06 -2.07 16.53
C VAL A 531 -15.16 -2.62 15.40
N ASP A 532 -15.19 -3.92 15.22
CA ASP A 532 -14.41 -4.64 14.22
C ASP A 532 -15.30 -5.18 13.09
N ALA A 533 -15.26 -4.51 11.96
CA ALA A 533 -15.90 -4.93 10.71
C ALA A 533 -14.88 -5.47 9.68
N GLU A 534 -13.68 -5.89 10.12
CA GLU A 534 -12.67 -6.48 9.24
C GLU A 534 -13.16 -7.76 8.58
N ALA A 535 -12.84 -7.92 7.29
CA ALA A 535 -13.06 -9.17 6.57
C ALA A 535 -12.18 -10.30 7.16
N ASP A 536 -12.80 -11.17 7.95
CA ASP A 536 -12.17 -12.33 8.59
C ASP A 536 -13.05 -13.59 8.47
N PRO A 537 -13.19 -14.15 7.24
CA PRO A 537 -14.12 -15.27 7.01
C PRO A 537 -13.78 -16.54 7.81
N GLN A 538 -12.58 -16.63 8.34
CA GLN A 538 -12.15 -17.75 9.19
C GLN A 538 -12.35 -17.48 10.68
N MET A 539 -12.80 -16.29 11.05
CA MET A 539 -12.92 -15.84 12.44
C MET A 539 -11.62 -16.09 13.23
N SER A 540 -10.50 -15.65 12.65
CA SER A 540 -9.15 -15.85 13.19
C SER A 540 -8.70 -14.72 14.12
N PHE A 541 -9.41 -13.61 14.14
CA PHE A 541 -9.14 -12.41 14.96
C PHE A 541 -7.69 -11.90 14.81
N ARG A 542 -7.16 -12.00 13.59
CA ARG A 542 -5.75 -11.74 13.31
C ARG A 542 -5.33 -10.33 13.70
N SER A 543 -6.14 -9.32 13.44
CA SER A 543 -5.84 -7.92 13.78
C SER A 543 -5.83 -7.71 15.29
N LEU A 544 -6.75 -8.32 16.03
CA LEU A 544 -6.76 -8.31 17.50
C LEU A 544 -5.50 -8.96 18.09
N VAL A 545 -5.13 -10.13 17.59
CA VAL A 545 -3.91 -10.84 18.03
C VAL A 545 -2.63 -10.02 17.70
N ALA A 546 -2.61 -9.35 16.56
CA ALA A 546 -1.50 -8.45 16.22
C ALA A 546 -1.43 -7.25 17.16
N LEU A 547 -2.58 -6.63 17.47
CA LEU A 547 -2.70 -5.56 18.45
C LEU A 547 -2.20 -5.99 19.84
N GLN A 548 -2.65 -7.14 20.35
CA GLN A 548 -2.21 -7.69 21.65
C GLN A 548 -0.67 -7.81 21.71
N ARG A 549 -0.07 -8.29 20.62
CA ARG A 549 1.39 -8.40 20.51
C ARG A 549 2.08 -7.04 20.50
N TYR A 550 1.58 -6.04 19.75
CA TYR A 550 2.16 -4.69 19.74
C TYR A 550 1.97 -4.00 21.08
N ALA A 551 0.80 -4.09 21.70
CA ALA A 551 0.52 -3.55 23.01
C ALA A 551 1.47 -4.12 24.07
N ARG A 552 1.73 -5.44 24.02
CA ARG A 552 2.68 -6.10 24.94
C ARG A 552 4.12 -5.63 24.73
N ILE A 553 4.58 -5.56 23.49
CA ILE A 553 5.97 -5.23 23.15
C ILE A 553 6.27 -3.74 23.44
N ASP A 554 5.39 -2.85 23.01
CA ASP A 554 5.68 -1.41 22.99
C ASP A 554 5.21 -0.70 24.26
N LEU A 555 4.11 -1.15 24.86
CA LEU A 555 3.44 -0.47 25.96
C LEU A 555 3.46 -1.27 27.27
N GLY A 556 3.86 -2.53 27.24
CA GLY A 556 3.77 -3.43 28.39
C GLY A 556 2.33 -3.78 28.80
N VAL A 557 1.36 -3.56 27.92
CA VAL A 557 -0.06 -3.78 28.15
C VAL A 557 -0.44 -5.22 27.78
N SER A 558 -1.27 -5.86 28.57
CA SER A 558 -1.94 -7.13 28.22
C SER A 558 -3.44 -6.94 28.13
N ILE A 559 -4.06 -7.67 27.21
CA ILE A 559 -5.51 -7.68 26.97
C ILE A 559 -5.95 -9.13 27.07
N ASP A 560 -6.86 -9.39 27.99
CA ASP A 560 -7.56 -10.67 28.15
C ASP A 560 -8.99 -10.51 27.66
N LEU A 561 -9.33 -11.18 26.54
CA LEU A 561 -10.63 -11.04 25.86
C LEU A 561 -11.13 -12.41 25.42
N PRO A 562 -12.33 -12.86 25.81
CA PRO A 562 -12.89 -14.16 25.47
C PRO A 562 -13.54 -14.18 24.05
N TRP A 563 -12.78 -13.83 23.03
CA TRP A 563 -13.26 -13.74 21.65
C TRP A 563 -13.63 -15.09 21.00
N ALA A 564 -13.21 -16.20 21.60
CA ALA A 564 -13.49 -17.55 21.06
C ALA A 564 -15.00 -17.84 21.00
N GLU A 565 -15.79 -17.30 21.91
CA GLU A 565 -17.24 -17.48 21.94
C GLU A 565 -17.91 -16.89 20.70
N ILE A 566 -17.49 -15.70 20.26
CA ILE A 566 -17.99 -15.07 19.02
C ILE A 566 -17.68 -15.96 17.81
N ARG A 567 -16.48 -16.51 17.74
CA ARG A 567 -16.04 -17.40 16.66
C ARG A 567 -16.91 -18.64 16.57
N ASP A 568 -17.10 -19.30 17.71
CA ASP A 568 -17.79 -20.59 17.76
C ASP A 568 -19.28 -20.40 17.45
N ALA A 569 -19.89 -19.33 17.95
CA ALA A 569 -21.25 -18.92 17.64
C ALA A 569 -21.46 -18.65 16.15
N THR A 570 -20.59 -17.83 15.55
CA THR A 570 -20.67 -17.48 14.13
C THR A 570 -20.49 -18.70 13.22
N ARG A 571 -19.62 -19.62 13.59
CA ARG A 571 -19.46 -20.89 12.84
C ARG A 571 -20.70 -21.76 12.92
N ALA A 572 -21.27 -21.93 14.13
CA ALA A 572 -22.48 -22.71 14.32
C ALA A 572 -23.65 -22.14 13.52
N ALA A 573 -23.92 -20.84 13.61
CA ALA A 573 -24.98 -20.17 12.85
C ALA A 573 -24.76 -20.27 11.34
N SER A 574 -23.54 -20.05 10.87
CA SER A 574 -23.21 -20.15 9.44
C SER A 574 -23.38 -21.56 8.88
N GLU A 575 -23.04 -22.60 9.64
CA GLU A 575 -23.25 -23.99 9.26
C GLU A 575 -24.73 -24.35 9.20
N GLU A 576 -25.53 -23.84 10.14
CA GLU A 576 -26.97 -24.08 10.18
C GLU A 576 -27.69 -23.43 9.01
N ILE A 577 -27.39 -22.16 8.71
CA ILE A 577 -27.91 -21.45 7.54
C ILE A 577 -27.55 -22.17 6.24
N ALA A 578 -26.32 -22.68 6.13
CA ALA A 578 -25.87 -23.42 4.94
C ALA A 578 -26.59 -24.75 4.77
N LYS A 579 -26.96 -25.44 5.87
CA LYS A 579 -27.64 -26.74 5.83
C LYS A 579 -29.15 -26.61 5.60
N SER A 580 -29.81 -25.66 6.26
CA SER A 580 -31.25 -25.53 6.28
C SER A 580 -31.80 -24.53 5.25
N GLY A 581 -30.96 -23.78 4.59
CA GLY A 581 -31.35 -22.71 3.69
C GLY A 581 -31.93 -21.47 4.38
N GLY A 582 -31.89 -21.43 5.68
CA GLY A 582 -32.36 -20.34 6.56
C GLY A 582 -32.35 -20.79 8.03
N LEU A 583 -32.73 -19.91 8.92
CA LEU A 583 -32.90 -20.27 10.34
C LEU A 583 -34.34 -20.72 10.59
N PRO A 584 -34.55 -21.78 11.36
CA PRO A 584 -35.90 -22.17 11.73
C PRO A 584 -36.58 -21.08 12.57
N PRO A 585 -37.89 -20.86 12.43
CA PRO A 585 -38.62 -19.92 13.27
C PRO A 585 -38.37 -20.22 14.76
N ASN A 586 -38.01 -19.20 15.52
CA ASN A 586 -37.65 -19.30 16.94
C ASN A 586 -36.37 -20.10 17.24
N ALA A 587 -35.40 -20.16 16.32
CA ALA A 587 -34.08 -20.68 16.65
C ALA A 587 -33.47 -19.88 17.81
N ALA A 588 -32.83 -20.58 18.74
CA ALA A 588 -32.07 -19.91 19.79
C ALA A 588 -30.81 -19.28 19.18
N PRO A 589 -30.38 -18.07 19.62
CA PRO A 589 -29.13 -17.50 19.18
C PRO A 589 -27.99 -18.42 19.59
N HIS A 590 -26.97 -18.48 18.69
CA HIS A 590 -25.80 -19.31 18.92
C HIS A 590 -24.76 -18.66 19.83
N GLY A 591 -24.90 -17.37 20.13
CA GLY A 591 -23.98 -16.65 21.02
C GLY A 591 -23.86 -15.12 20.72
N PRO A 592 -22.85 -14.46 21.33
CA PRO A 592 -22.76 -13.01 21.31
C PRO A 592 -22.11 -12.47 20.02
N HIS A 593 -22.42 -11.19 19.70
CA HIS A 593 -21.67 -10.36 18.78
C HIS A 593 -20.50 -9.64 19.45
N CYS A 594 -20.43 -9.65 20.77
CA CYS A 594 -19.53 -8.87 21.59
C CYS A 594 -18.76 -9.74 22.57
N ALA A 595 -17.53 -9.35 22.85
CA ALA A 595 -16.74 -9.86 23.96
C ALA A 595 -16.28 -8.69 24.85
N ILE A 596 -16.29 -8.91 26.16
CA ILE A 596 -15.86 -7.93 27.15
C ILE A 596 -14.62 -8.48 27.84
N GLY A 597 -13.54 -7.70 27.83
CA GLY A 597 -12.26 -8.11 28.35
C GLY A 597 -11.61 -7.08 29.26
N GLU A 598 -10.60 -7.53 29.98
CA GLU A 598 -9.79 -6.71 30.85
C GLU A 598 -8.51 -6.25 30.16
N ILE A 599 -8.16 -4.97 30.34
CA ILE A 599 -6.90 -4.39 29.93
C ILE A 599 -6.04 -4.19 31.17
N SER A 600 -4.89 -4.85 31.24
CA SER A 600 -3.92 -4.66 32.31
C SER A 600 -2.82 -3.71 31.85
N TYR A 601 -2.78 -2.51 32.40
CA TYR A 601 -1.77 -1.50 32.16
C TYR A 601 -0.58 -1.66 33.11
N PRO A 602 0.61 -1.16 32.74
CA PRO A 602 1.73 -1.05 33.68
C PRO A 602 1.35 -0.27 34.96
N GLN A 603 1.97 -0.61 36.08
CA GLN A 603 1.74 -0.01 37.41
C GLN A 603 0.37 -0.41 38.04
N GLY A 604 -0.19 -1.54 37.65
CA GLY A 604 -1.39 -2.10 38.27
C GLY A 604 -2.70 -1.37 37.96
N ARG A 605 -2.74 -0.53 36.93
CA ARG A 605 -3.97 0.07 36.40
C ARG A 605 -4.70 -0.95 35.53
N THR A 606 -6.02 -0.93 35.59
CA THR A 606 -6.89 -1.77 34.75
C THR A 606 -7.80 -0.91 33.88
N GLY A 607 -8.29 -1.49 32.80
CA GLY A 607 -9.30 -0.93 31.93
C GLY A 607 -10.20 -2.03 31.37
N ILE A 608 -11.26 -1.63 30.69
CA ILE A 608 -12.26 -2.50 30.09
C ILE A 608 -12.23 -2.32 28.58
N LEU A 609 -12.22 -3.43 27.84
CA LEU A 609 -12.40 -3.47 26.40
C LEU A 609 -13.74 -4.13 26.06
N ILE A 610 -14.65 -3.38 25.48
CA ILE A 610 -15.88 -3.87 24.86
C ILE A 610 -15.60 -4.02 23.37
N TYR A 611 -15.54 -5.25 22.88
CA TYR A 611 -15.16 -5.57 21.51
C TYR A 611 -16.36 -6.14 20.77
N VAL A 612 -16.86 -5.38 19.79
CA VAL A 612 -18.01 -5.76 18.95
C VAL A 612 -17.48 -6.23 17.60
N LYS A 613 -17.85 -7.44 17.20
CA LYS A 613 -17.44 -8.05 15.92
C LYS A 613 -18.62 -8.16 14.99
N SER A 614 -18.42 -7.77 13.73
CA SER A 614 -19.30 -8.14 12.64
C SER A 614 -19.40 -9.67 12.55
N SER A 615 -20.52 -10.24 12.95
CA SER A 615 -20.74 -11.68 13.13
C SER A 615 -22.21 -12.04 12.91
N ILE A 616 -22.50 -13.30 12.63
CA ILE A 616 -23.84 -13.85 12.50
C ILE A 616 -24.06 -14.82 13.66
N THR A 617 -25.09 -14.63 14.45
CA THR A 617 -25.37 -15.42 15.65
C THR A 617 -26.67 -16.20 15.60
N GLY A 618 -27.52 -15.93 14.61
CA GLY A 618 -28.74 -16.69 14.38
C GLY A 618 -30.01 -16.03 14.87
N ASP A 619 -29.96 -14.79 15.35
CA ASP A 619 -31.08 -13.98 15.78
C ASP A 619 -31.30 -12.73 14.95
N GLU A 620 -30.55 -12.61 13.84
CA GLU A 620 -30.72 -11.53 12.91
C GLU A 620 -32.07 -11.63 12.18
N ASN A 621 -32.49 -10.50 11.60
CA ASN A 621 -33.74 -10.45 10.84
C ASN A 621 -33.62 -11.19 9.48
N ASP A 622 -34.78 -11.50 8.91
CA ASP A 622 -34.92 -12.40 7.75
C ASP A 622 -34.09 -11.98 6.53
N TYR A 623 -33.99 -10.67 6.23
CA TYR A 623 -33.23 -10.22 5.06
C TYR A 623 -31.71 -10.27 5.26
N ILE A 624 -31.21 -10.18 6.49
CA ILE A 624 -29.80 -10.42 6.82
C ILE A 624 -29.45 -11.89 6.61
N VAL A 625 -30.31 -12.79 7.13
CA VAL A 625 -30.15 -14.25 6.99
C VAL A 625 -30.26 -14.66 5.51
N ASP A 626 -31.21 -14.11 4.76
CA ASP A 626 -31.33 -14.39 3.32
C ASP A 626 -30.10 -13.93 2.56
N TYR A 627 -29.55 -12.74 2.85
CA TYR A 627 -28.32 -12.25 2.24
C TYR A 627 -27.15 -13.18 2.54
N LYS A 628 -26.98 -13.62 3.82
CA LYS A 628 -25.97 -14.60 4.22
C LYS A 628 -26.07 -15.90 3.43
N ARG A 629 -27.30 -16.39 3.22
CA ARG A 629 -27.56 -17.61 2.44
C ARG A 629 -27.13 -17.47 0.98
N ARG A 630 -27.40 -16.32 0.36
CA ARG A 630 -27.01 -16.03 -1.05
C ARG A 630 -25.52 -15.70 -1.18
N PHE A 631 -24.93 -15.04 -0.19
CA PHE A 631 -23.54 -14.63 -0.16
C PHE A 631 -22.82 -15.21 1.08
N PRO A 632 -22.33 -16.45 0.99
CA PRO A 632 -21.76 -17.15 2.16
C PRO A 632 -20.56 -16.45 2.83
N SER A 633 -19.84 -15.57 2.13
CA SER A 633 -18.75 -14.77 2.70
C SER A 633 -19.20 -13.65 3.61
N TYR A 634 -20.47 -13.19 3.52
CA TYR A 634 -21.03 -12.17 4.40
C TYR A 634 -21.02 -12.63 5.88
N PRO A 635 -20.71 -11.77 6.87
CA PRO A 635 -20.37 -10.35 6.79
C PRO A 635 -18.85 -10.09 6.63
N HIS A 636 -18.11 -11.01 6.06
CA HIS A 636 -16.66 -10.96 5.85
C HIS A 636 -16.30 -10.92 4.37
N GLU A 637 -17.06 -10.20 3.57
CA GLU A 637 -16.77 -9.98 2.16
C GLU A 637 -15.47 -9.21 2.00
N THR A 638 -14.81 -9.40 0.86
CA THR A 638 -13.50 -8.79 0.64
C THR A 638 -13.58 -7.28 0.55
N THR A 639 -12.69 -6.58 1.26
CA THR A 639 -12.53 -5.13 1.16
C THR A 639 -11.98 -4.67 -0.21
N ALA A 640 -11.59 -5.59 -1.08
CA ALA A 640 -11.28 -5.28 -2.49
C ALA A 640 -12.54 -4.95 -3.31
N ASP A 641 -13.71 -5.43 -2.87
CA ASP A 641 -14.99 -5.01 -3.42
C ASP A 641 -15.34 -3.62 -2.85
N GLN A 642 -15.32 -2.64 -3.73
CA GLN A 642 -15.60 -1.23 -3.45
C GLN A 642 -16.87 -0.76 -4.18
N LEU A 643 -17.69 -1.68 -4.68
CA LEU A 643 -18.86 -1.43 -5.52
C LEU A 643 -20.12 -1.89 -4.80
N PHE A 644 -20.41 -1.27 -3.66
CA PHE A 644 -21.53 -1.67 -2.82
C PHE A 644 -22.88 -1.45 -3.50
N SER A 645 -23.70 -2.50 -3.52
CA SER A 645 -25.11 -2.39 -3.89
C SER A 645 -25.94 -1.78 -2.76
N GLU A 646 -27.13 -1.30 -3.08
CA GLU A 646 -28.08 -0.81 -2.07
C GLU A 646 -28.40 -1.90 -1.03
N GLU A 647 -28.63 -3.13 -1.48
CA GLU A 647 -28.90 -4.28 -0.63
C GLU A 647 -27.72 -4.57 0.31
N GLN A 648 -26.49 -4.62 -0.23
CA GLN A 648 -25.28 -4.86 0.56
C GLN A 648 -25.08 -3.78 1.61
N PHE A 649 -25.27 -2.51 1.26
CA PHE A 649 -25.18 -1.41 2.22
C PHE A 649 -26.19 -1.60 3.36
N GLU A 650 -27.46 -1.91 3.04
CA GLU A 650 -28.51 -2.05 4.05
C GLU A 650 -28.28 -3.22 4.99
N VAL A 651 -27.86 -4.38 4.50
CA VAL A 651 -27.64 -5.53 5.38
C VAL A 651 -26.45 -5.34 6.32
N TYR A 652 -25.38 -4.64 5.89
CA TYR A 652 -24.28 -4.29 6.79
C TYR A 652 -24.69 -3.23 7.82
N ARG A 653 -25.47 -2.22 7.43
CA ARG A 653 -26.03 -1.21 8.36
C ARG A 653 -26.90 -1.86 9.42
N ALA A 654 -27.82 -2.71 9.00
CA ALA A 654 -28.75 -3.39 9.90
C ALA A 654 -28.05 -4.35 10.84
N LEU A 655 -27.04 -5.10 10.35
CA LEU A 655 -26.24 -5.98 11.21
C LEU A 655 -25.47 -5.18 12.27
N GLY A 656 -24.86 -4.06 11.87
CA GLY A 656 -24.12 -3.21 12.81
C GLY A 656 -25.05 -2.63 13.89
N PHE A 657 -26.23 -2.15 13.49
CA PHE A 657 -27.26 -1.66 14.43
C PHE A 657 -27.71 -2.77 15.40
N HIS A 658 -28.04 -3.94 14.88
CA HIS A 658 -28.44 -5.11 15.67
C HIS A 658 -27.37 -5.48 16.69
N ALA A 659 -26.12 -5.69 16.25
CA ALA A 659 -25.02 -6.09 17.11
C ALA A 659 -24.75 -5.10 18.25
N VAL A 660 -24.79 -3.78 17.98
CA VAL A 660 -24.52 -2.74 18.98
C VAL A 660 -25.70 -2.57 19.95
N THR A 661 -26.94 -2.56 19.43
CA THR A 661 -28.13 -2.41 20.28
C THR A 661 -28.22 -3.52 21.31
N GLU A 662 -27.84 -4.74 20.92
CA GLU A 662 -27.80 -5.87 21.84
C GLU A 662 -26.89 -5.65 23.04
N VAL A 663 -25.67 -5.16 22.76
CA VAL A 663 -24.68 -4.98 23.82
C VAL A 663 -25.15 -3.96 24.86
N PHE A 664 -25.79 -2.87 24.41
CA PHE A 664 -26.02 -1.71 25.26
C PHE A 664 -27.46 -1.60 25.80
N SER A 665 -28.47 -2.03 25.08
CA SER A 665 -29.86 -1.89 25.54
C SER A 665 -30.46 -3.14 26.10
N GLY A 666 -29.98 -4.33 25.74
CA GLY A 666 -30.61 -5.61 26.14
C GLY A 666 -32.07 -5.67 25.72
N CYS A 667 -32.51 -4.81 24.83
CA CYS A 667 -33.92 -4.59 24.53
C CYS A 667 -34.38 -5.45 23.38
N ASP A 668 -35.49 -6.08 23.57
CA ASP A 668 -36.34 -6.55 22.50
C ASP A 668 -36.87 -5.35 21.74
N GLN A 669 -36.26 -5.00 20.63
CA GLN A 669 -36.85 -4.03 19.73
C GLN A 669 -38.07 -4.65 19.04
N VAL A 670 -39.02 -3.81 18.73
CA VAL A 670 -40.27 -4.23 18.07
C VAL A 670 -39.93 -4.94 16.76
N GLY A 671 -40.24 -6.23 16.67
CA GLY A 671 -39.94 -7.08 15.53
C GLY A 671 -38.68 -7.95 15.64
N MET A 672 -37.85 -7.80 16.67
CA MET A 672 -36.75 -8.73 16.95
C MET A 672 -37.21 -9.91 17.81
N ARG A 673 -36.61 -11.08 17.56
CA ARG A 673 -36.88 -12.25 18.40
C ARG A 673 -36.34 -12.00 19.80
N PRO A 674 -37.09 -12.42 20.87
CA PRO A 674 -36.52 -12.41 22.19
C PRO A 674 -35.27 -13.29 22.23
N LYS A 675 -34.18 -12.75 22.78
CA LYS A 675 -32.93 -13.48 22.87
C LYS A 675 -33.00 -14.59 23.90
N ALA A 676 -32.22 -15.63 23.69
CA ALA A 676 -32.09 -16.67 24.67
C ALA A 676 -31.64 -16.07 26.00
N ALA A 677 -32.45 -16.27 27.02
CA ALA A 677 -32.25 -15.75 28.38
C ALA A 677 -30.86 -16.13 28.97
N GLN A 678 -30.25 -17.17 28.42
CA GLN A 678 -28.97 -17.71 28.92
C GLN A 678 -27.81 -16.73 28.85
N TRP A 679 -27.61 -16.08 27.73
CA TRP A 679 -26.44 -15.20 27.61
C TRP A 679 -26.77 -13.71 27.77
N GLN A 680 -28.04 -13.31 27.64
CA GLN A 680 -28.49 -12.01 28.15
C GLN A 680 -28.19 -11.86 29.63
N GLY A 681 -28.45 -12.91 30.41
CA GLY A 681 -28.10 -12.95 31.82
C GLY A 681 -26.59 -12.86 32.08
N VAL A 682 -25.78 -13.47 31.25
CA VAL A 682 -24.31 -13.40 31.35
C VAL A 682 -23.82 -11.99 31.05
N MET A 683 -24.27 -11.36 29.97
CA MET A 683 -23.86 -10.00 29.60
C MET A 683 -24.27 -8.95 30.63
N LEU A 684 -25.53 -8.96 31.09
CA LEU A 684 -26.04 -8.01 32.09
C LEU A 684 -25.46 -8.22 33.50
N ASN A 685 -25.09 -9.45 33.85
CA ASN A 685 -24.49 -9.78 35.12
C ASN A 685 -22.98 -9.86 35.12
N ASP A 686 -22.32 -9.67 33.96
CA ASP A 686 -20.89 -9.64 33.88
C ASP A 686 -20.33 -8.50 34.76
N PRO A 687 -19.33 -8.77 35.60
CA PRO A 687 -18.74 -7.76 36.48
C PRO A 687 -18.15 -6.58 35.71
N LEU A 688 -17.62 -6.81 34.48
CA LEU A 688 -17.03 -5.78 33.65
C LEU A 688 -18.08 -4.88 33.01
N VAL A 689 -19.25 -5.46 32.61
CA VAL A 689 -20.40 -4.69 32.13
C VAL A 689 -20.94 -3.79 33.22
N ARG A 690 -21.08 -4.31 34.45
CA ARG A 690 -21.48 -3.50 35.60
C ARG A 690 -20.50 -2.40 35.89
N ALA A 691 -19.20 -2.70 35.90
CA ALA A 691 -18.16 -1.70 36.09
C ALA A 691 -18.17 -0.63 34.98
N ALA A 692 -18.43 -1.02 33.71
CA ALA A 692 -18.59 -0.08 32.62
C ALA A 692 -19.83 0.80 32.78
N LYS A 693 -20.98 0.23 33.22
CA LYS A 693 -22.19 0.99 33.53
C LYS A 693 -21.96 2.00 34.65
N ASP A 694 -21.33 1.56 35.75
CA ASP A 694 -21.01 2.41 36.89
C ASP A 694 -20.03 3.55 36.48
N LEU A 695 -19.04 3.23 35.68
CA LEU A 695 -18.06 4.20 35.17
C LEU A 695 -18.70 5.27 34.27
N LEU A 696 -19.71 4.88 33.47
CA LEU A 696 -20.40 5.76 32.53
C LEU A 696 -21.66 6.41 33.13
N ASN A 697 -21.96 6.16 34.40
CA ASN A 697 -23.23 6.55 35.04
C ASN A 697 -24.48 6.13 34.23
N TRP A 698 -24.42 4.97 33.60
CA TRP A 698 -25.60 4.41 32.91
C TRP A 698 -26.58 3.89 33.93
N ALA A 699 -27.78 4.47 33.92
CA ALA A 699 -28.89 4.08 34.77
C ALA A 699 -29.42 2.69 34.40
#